data_4c07cc2d714b7f25b16b90f6de038373
#
_entry.id   4c07cc2d714b7f25b16b90f6de038373
#
_cell.length_a   1.000
_cell.length_b   1.000
_cell.length_c   1.000
_cell.angle_alpha   90.00
_cell.angle_beta   90.00
_cell.angle_gamma   90.00
#
_symmetry.space_group_name_H-M   'P 1'
#
loop_
_entity.id
_entity.type
_entity.pdbx_description
1 polymer ?
#
loop_
_entity_poly.entity_id
_entity_poly.type
_entity_poly.pdbx_seq_one_letter_code
_entity_poly.pdbx_strand_id
1 'polypeptide(L)'
;MKREVKGGANGKNKFEKERRSLWRRRKRQIQQLLRCKNSKRADKLVAEIEKTHSEIKRSYENERNKEENDAIDKISENSKYFFSYANQKRSQHSKIGPLIKDGEIINNPEDIAESLQNQFCSVFSDPDENQHIDNIEEFFDSDEDIPEINLSDINFSEKDIEAAISEIKPNAACGDDGFSAMLLKHCKEELSVPLTILWRKSLDTSQIPSVLKTSKISPIHKGGLKSVPGNYRPVALTSHLIKCFEKIIRNAVYKFLEVHSLLNPNQHGFRVMMSCLSQLLDHFDLLLEILQSNSNADVVYLDFRKAFDVVDHHILLRKLKKLGITGKIGKWIHQFLNDRSQYVNVAGSKSKTEPVISGVPQGSVLGPLLFLIMIGDIDHELIQTIIRTFADDTKVIKEISSADDQVRLQDSLNKIYKWAAANNMTFNDTKFNLVRYGENENLKQNQYYTPSGESIKEETTVKDLGVLMSNDLTFSEHIDKATTKCRKLVYWVFRVFNTRDCIPLLKLYKAMIIPRLDYCSQLWLPYKQQELKDLEGVQRTYTSRINSIKDLDYWSRLKFLKLFSVHRRYERYSIIYTFKVLEGLAPNFTANKIESTYSDRRGRMCKIPPLTNRHCSSAVKNAREGSMAIRGPRLFNQLPKYLRNVTGVKADTFKKKLDRYLTQLPDQPTVDGYYGRRAACSNSLLDVIPHMRSTGEAVQDINEEGAELCP
;
A
#
# COMPACT_ATOMS: atom_id res chain seq x y z
N MET A 1 -35.56 -4.87 -10.58
CA MET A 1 -35.21 -6.22 -11.06
C MET A 1 -34.14 -6.83 -10.16
N LYS A 2 -34.53 -7.56 -9.11
CA LYS A 2 -33.62 -8.36 -8.29
C LYS A 2 -33.45 -9.74 -8.97
N ARG A 3 -32.55 -9.90 -9.91
CA ARG A 3 -32.00 -11.21 -10.25
C ARG A 3 -30.76 -11.43 -9.40
N GLU A 4 -30.93 -12.18 -8.31
CA GLU A 4 -29.81 -12.82 -7.62
C GLU A 4 -28.96 -13.56 -8.64
N VAL A 5 -27.68 -13.23 -8.69
CA VAL A 5 -26.69 -14.00 -9.47
C VAL A 5 -26.56 -15.37 -8.81
N LYS A 6 -27.33 -16.32 -9.25
CA LYS A 6 -27.32 -17.72 -8.83
C LYS A 6 -26.08 -18.49 -9.35
N GLY A 7 -24.89 -17.93 -9.26
CA GLY A 7 -23.66 -18.64 -9.62
C GLY A 7 -23.18 -19.67 -8.57
N GLY A 8 -23.62 -19.54 -7.32
CA GLY A 8 -23.24 -20.46 -6.22
C GLY A 8 -24.26 -21.56 -5.91
N ALA A 9 -25.51 -21.41 -6.36
CA ALA A 9 -26.60 -22.30 -5.98
C ALA A 9 -26.56 -23.70 -6.63
N ASN A 10 -26.04 -23.82 -7.86
CA ASN A 10 -26.01 -25.09 -8.56
C ASN A 10 -25.01 -26.11 -8.00
N GLY A 11 -23.88 -25.66 -7.46
CA GLY A 11 -22.87 -26.55 -6.87
C GLY A 11 -23.31 -27.12 -5.52
N LYS A 12 -23.86 -26.26 -4.64
CA LYS A 12 -24.41 -26.68 -3.35
C LYS A 12 -25.57 -27.68 -3.52
N ASN A 13 -26.41 -27.45 -4.50
CA ASN A 13 -27.53 -28.33 -4.79
C ASN A 13 -27.08 -29.74 -5.24
N LYS A 14 -25.90 -29.90 -5.89
CA LYS A 14 -25.38 -31.19 -6.31
C LYS A 14 -24.93 -32.05 -5.13
N PHE A 15 -24.05 -31.53 -4.26
CA PHE A 15 -23.57 -32.24 -3.07
C PHE A 15 -24.71 -32.56 -2.09
N GLU A 16 -25.64 -31.64 -1.90
CA GLU A 16 -26.78 -31.83 -1.03
C GLU A 16 -27.70 -32.93 -1.55
N LYS A 17 -27.98 -33.00 -2.84
CA LYS A 17 -28.76 -34.06 -3.49
C LYS A 17 -28.09 -35.42 -3.33
N GLU A 18 -26.78 -35.50 -3.56
CA GLU A 18 -25.98 -36.69 -3.36
C GLU A 18 -26.05 -37.19 -1.90
N ARG A 19 -25.82 -36.33 -0.92
CA ARG A 19 -25.90 -36.68 0.50
C ARG A 19 -27.30 -37.10 0.94
N ARG A 20 -28.37 -36.46 0.43
CA ARG A 20 -29.74 -36.86 0.71
C ARG A 20 -29.99 -38.30 0.24
N SER A 21 -29.44 -38.70 -0.90
CA SER A 21 -29.50 -40.06 -1.43
C SER A 21 -28.75 -41.03 -0.53
N LEU A 22 -27.52 -40.71 -0.15
CA LEU A 22 -26.67 -41.51 0.73
C LEU A 22 -27.29 -41.67 2.15
N TRP A 23 -27.88 -40.63 2.71
CA TRP A 23 -28.58 -40.69 4.00
C TRP A 23 -29.83 -41.62 3.92
N ARG A 24 -30.61 -41.58 2.80
CA ARG A 24 -31.73 -42.50 2.59
C ARG A 24 -31.25 -43.94 2.47
N ARG A 25 -30.15 -44.18 1.74
CA ARG A 25 -29.52 -45.49 1.64
C ARG A 25 -29.11 -46.03 3.01
N ARG A 26 -28.35 -45.22 3.78
CA ARG A 26 -27.91 -45.59 5.14
C ARG A 26 -29.09 -45.91 6.07
N LYS A 27 -30.16 -45.11 6.02
CA LYS A 27 -31.36 -45.35 6.83
C LYS A 27 -32.01 -46.71 6.47
N ARG A 28 -32.10 -47.09 5.19
CA ARG A 28 -32.59 -48.37 4.75
C ARG A 28 -31.70 -49.53 5.24
N GLN A 29 -30.39 -49.39 5.13
CA GLN A 29 -29.42 -50.37 5.59
C GLN A 29 -29.53 -50.61 7.09
N ILE A 30 -29.67 -49.56 7.93
CA ILE A 30 -29.89 -49.65 9.34
C ILE A 30 -31.21 -50.39 9.64
N GLN A 31 -32.30 -50.07 8.94
CA GLN A 31 -33.58 -50.77 9.11
C GLN A 31 -33.47 -52.25 8.75
N GLN A 32 -32.73 -52.59 7.72
CA GLN A 32 -32.44 -53.99 7.34
C GLN A 32 -31.59 -54.71 8.42
N LEU A 33 -30.60 -54.06 8.98
CA LEU A 33 -29.78 -54.61 10.08
C LEU A 33 -30.63 -54.90 11.30
N LEU A 34 -31.52 -54.00 11.72
CA LEU A 34 -32.43 -54.18 12.84
C LEU A 34 -33.38 -55.37 12.68
N ARG A 35 -33.70 -55.75 11.46
CA ARG A 35 -34.58 -56.89 11.12
C ARG A 35 -33.81 -58.20 10.84
N CYS A 36 -32.46 -58.14 10.83
CA CYS A 36 -31.63 -59.29 10.44
C CYS A 36 -31.40 -60.23 11.61
N LYS A 37 -31.79 -61.48 11.47
CA LYS A 37 -31.55 -62.56 12.45
C LYS A 37 -30.29 -63.40 12.18
N ASN A 38 -29.70 -63.24 10.98
CA ASN A 38 -28.55 -64.00 10.53
C ASN A 38 -27.25 -63.23 10.77
N SER A 39 -26.35 -63.74 11.58
CA SER A 39 -25.06 -63.12 11.98
C SER A 39 -24.22 -62.71 10.76
N LYS A 40 -23.93 -63.66 9.85
CA LYS A 40 -23.12 -63.38 8.63
C LYS A 40 -23.69 -62.30 7.72
N ARG A 41 -25.02 -62.17 7.69
CA ARG A 41 -25.70 -61.13 6.92
C ARG A 41 -25.69 -59.78 7.67
N ALA A 42 -25.74 -59.84 9.01
CA ALA A 42 -25.61 -58.64 9.84
C ALA A 42 -24.21 -58.01 9.68
N ASP A 43 -23.14 -58.82 9.69
CA ASP A 43 -21.77 -58.35 9.52
C ASP A 43 -21.59 -57.67 8.12
N LYS A 44 -22.16 -58.25 7.06
CA LYS A 44 -22.16 -57.60 5.74
C LYS A 44 -22.88 -56.25 5.74
N LEU A 45 -24.03 -56.14 6.42
CA LEU A 45 -24.79 -54.91 6.50
C LEU A 45 -24.05 -53.84 7.34
N VAL A 46 -23.34 -54.22 8.38
CA VAL A 46 -22.48 -53.30 9.14
C VAL A 46 -21.38 -52.73 8.26
N ALA A 47 -20.67 -53.56 7.50
CA ALA A 47 -19.65 -53.12 6.55
C ALA A 47 -20.20 -52.16 5.46
N GLU A 48 -21.42 -52.43 4.96
CA GLU A 48 -22.10 -51.58 4.01
C GLU A 48 -22.50 -50.21 4.61
N ILE A 49 -22.97 -50.21 5.86
CA ILE A 49 -23.31 -48.99 6.61
C ILE A 49 -22.07 -48.14 6.82
N GLU A 50 -20.94 -48.72 7.21
CA GLU A 50 -19.64 -48.04 7.39
C GLU A 50 -19.15 -47.45 6.05
N LYS A 51 -19.24 -48.23 4.98
CA LYS A 51 -18.91 -47.73 3.64
C LYS A 51 -19.79 -46.52 3.23
N THR A 52 -21.10 -46.61 3.45
CA THR A 52 -22.02 -45.50 3.15
C THR A 52 -21.74 -44.28 4.04
N HIS A 53 -21.35 -44.51 5.30
CA HIS A 53 -20.93 -43.42 6.19
C HIS A 53 -19.65 -42.72 5.68
N SER A 54 -18.67 -43.50 5.22
CA SER A 54 -17.43 -42.99 4.62
C SER A 54 -17.71 -42.18 3.34
N GLU A 55 -18.66 -42.65 2.50
CA GLU A 55 -19.11 -41.93 1.30
C GLU A 55 -19.76 -40.56 1.66
N ILE A 56 -20.59 -40.52 2.71
CA ILE A 56 -21.18 -39.29 3.23
C ILE A 56 -20.09 -38.31 3.71
N LYS A 57 -19.14 -38.81 4.51
CA LYS A 57 -18.01 -38.00 4.99
C LYS A 57 -17.20 -37.45 3.84
N ARG A 58 -16.88 -38.26 2.84
CA ARG A 58 -16.15 -37.83 1.64
C ARG A 58 -16.91 -36.77 0.82
N SER A 59 -18.24 -36.84 0.75
CA SER A 59 -19.05 -35.82 0.05
C SER A 59 -18.98 -34.45 0.76
N TYR A 60 -18.97 -34.41 2.11
CA TYR A 60 -18.73 -33.16 2.86
C TYR A 60 -17.31 -32.61 2.66
N GLU A 61 -16.32 -33.48 2.62
CA GLU A 61 -14.92 -33.09 2.37
C GLU A 61 -14.74 -32.52 0.96
N ASN A 62 -15.36 -33.15 -0.04
CA ASN A 62 -15.32 -32.67 -1.43
C ASN A 62 -15.99 -31.29 -1.60
N GLU A 63 -17.16 -31.07 -0.97
CA GLU A 63 -17.81 -29.77 -0.97
C GLU A 63 -16.93 -28.69 -0.33
N ARG A 64 -16.38 -28.99 0.83
CA ARG A 64 -15.48 -28.09 1.55
C ARG A 64 -14.23 -27.74 0.73
N ASN A 65 -13.59 -28.74 0.12
CA ASN A 65 -12.41 -28.53 -0.72
C ASN A 65 -12.74 -27.67 -1.94
N LYS A 66 -13.91 -27.87 -2.54
CA LYS A 66 -14.36 -27.03 -3.64
C LYS A 66 -14.57 -25.57 -3.21
N GLU A 67 -15.28 -25.33 -2.11
CA GLU A 67 -15.48 -23.97 -1.57
C GLU A 67 -14.14 -23.30 -1.24
N GLU A 68 -13.19 -24.05 -0.71
CA GLU A 68 -11.85 -23.57 -0.37
C GLU A 68 -11.06 -23.18 -1.62
N ASN A 69 -11.05 -24.04 -2.65
CA ASN A 69 -10.37 -23.75 -3.90
C ASN A 69 -11.02 -22.57 -4.64
N ASP A 70 -12.36 -22.50 -4.70
CA ASP A 70 -13.08 -21.36 -5.27
C ASP A 70 -12.75 -20.03 -4.54
N ALA A 71 -12.54 -20.08 -3.22
CA ALA A 71 -12.13 -18.91 -2.45
C ALA A 71 -10.69 -18.50 -2.78
N ILE A 72 -9.78 -19.47 -2.88
CA ILE A 72 -8.38 -19.23 -3.20
C ILE A 72 -8.21 -18.70 -4.64
N ASP A 73 -8.97 -19.24 -5.59
CA ASP A 73 -8.92 -18.81 -6.99
C ASP A 73 -9.35 -17.36 -7.17
N LYS A 74 -10.29 -16.91 -6.35
CA LYS A 74 -10.78 -15.53 -6.36
C LYS A 74 -9.93 -14.53 -5.57
N ILE A 75 -8.79 -14.93 -5.00
CA ILE A 75 -7.98 -14.04 -4.13
C ILE A 75 -7.51 -12.78 -4.86
N SER A 76 -7.16 -12.89 -6.14
CA SER A 76 -6.71 -11.76 -6.98
C SER A 76 -7.85 -10.95 -7.57
N GLU A 77 -8.99 -11.59 -7.88
CA GLU A 77 -10.13 -10.97 -8.56
C GLU A 77 -11.13 -10.38 -7.57
N ASN A 78 -11.41 -11.08 -6.48
CA ASN A 78 -12.37 -10.71 -5.46
C ASN A 78 -11.84 -11.01 -4.05
N SER A 79 -10.94 -10.18 -3.57
CA SER A 79 -10.35 -10.32 -2.23
C SER A 79 -11.40 -10.31 -1.10
N LYS A 80 -12.54 -9.61 -1.28
CA LYS A 80 -13.64 -9.62 -0.29
C LYS A 80 -14.22 -11.03 -0.09
N TYR A 81 -14.43 -11.77 -1.17
CA TYR A 81 -14.92 -13.15 -1.10
C TYR A 81 -13.92 -14.06 -0.37
N PHE A 82 -12.64 -13.96 -0.72
CA PHE A 82 -11.57 -14.70 -0.06
C PHE A 82 -11.50 -14.42 1.45
N PHE A 83 -11.44 -13.14 1.84
CA PHE A 83 -11.37 -12.79 3.26
C PHE A 83 -12.66 -13.12 4.01
N SER A 84 -13.83 -13.05 3.38
CA SER A 84 -15.10 -13.50 3.96
C SER A 84 -15.05 -15.00 4.30
N TYR A 85 -14.61 -15.83 3.35
CA TYR A 85 -14.39 -17.26 3.57
C TYR A 85 -13.41 -17.52 4.73
N ALA A 86 -12.25 -16.88 4.70
CA ALA A 86 -11.22 -17.04 5.71
C ALA A 86 -11.68 -16.58 7.12
N ASN A 87 -12.47 -15.52 7.21
CA ASN A 87 -13.01 -15.01 8.46
C ASN A 87 -14.14 -15.91 9.02
N GLN A 88 -14.99 -16.48 8.17
CA GLN A 88 -15.98 -17.47 8.59
C GLN A 88 -15.33 -18.66 9.31
N LYS A 89 -14.17 -19.14 8.82
CA LYS A 89 -13.40 -20.23 9.47
C LYS A 89 -12.77 -19.83 10.81
N ARG A 90 -12.61 -18.54 11.08
CA ARG A 90 -12.04 -18.02 12.34
C ARG A 90 -13.06 -17.86 13.47
N SER A 91 -14.34 -18.05 13.22
CA SER A 91 -15.42 -17.69 14.15
C SER A 91 -15.39 -16.21 14.58
N GLN A 92 -14.58 -15.39 13.95
CA GLN A 92 -14.50 -13.96 14.19
C GLN A 92 -15.32 -13.25 13.12
N HIS A 93 -16.55 -12.91 13.46
CA HIS A 93 -17.32 -11.96 12.67
C HIS A 93 -16.56 -10.63 12.68
N SER A 94 -16.28 -10.08 11.50
CA SER A 94 -15.76 -8.72 11.31
C SER A 94 -16.85 -7.67 11.58
N LYS A 95 -17.81 -7.95 12.46
CA LYS A 95 -18.80 -6.98 12.88
C LYS A 95 -18.09 -5.94 13.74
N ILE A 96 -18.45 -4.69 13.54
CA ILE A 96 -18.17 -3.65 14.51
C ILE A 96 -18.75 -4.18 15.82
N GLY A 97 -17.87 -4.43 16.80
CA GLY A 97 -18.26 -5.03 18.08
C GLY A 97 -18.97 -4.00 18.94
N PRO A 98 -19.37 -4.37 20.16
CA PRO A 98 -19.92 -3.43 21.11
C PRO A 98 -18.96 -2.27 21.33
N LEU A 99 -19.49 -1.05 21.36
CA LEU A 99 -18.76 0.15 21.71
C LEU A 99 -18.95 0.46 23.20
N ILE A 100 -18.01 1.15 23.78
CA ILE A 100 -18.09 1.71 25.13
C ILE A 100 -18.23 3.23 24.98
N LYS A 101 -19.32 3.78 25.51
CA LYS A 101 -19.55 5.22 25.61
C LYS A 101 -19.91 5.54 27.04
N ASP A 102 -19.21 6.45 27.66
CA ASP A 102 -19.43 6.91 29.05
C ASP A 102 -19.49 5.75 30.07
N GLY A 103 -18.73 4.67 29.84
CA GLY A 103 -18.70 3.47 30.68
C GLY A 103 -19.78 2.43 30.36
N GLU A 104 -20.76 2.75 29.52
CA GLU A 104 -21.83 1.83 29.11
C GLU A 104 -21.49 1.08 27.81
N ILE A 105 -21.92 -0.18 27.73
CA ILE A 105 -21.71 -1.04 26.56
C ILE A 105 -22.89 -0.90 25.60
N ILE A 106 -22.63 -0.37 24.41
CA ILE A 106 -23.59 -0.20 23.34
C ILE A 106 -23.50 -1.40 22.37
N ASN A 107 -24.60 -2.15 22.22
CA ASN A 107 -24.67 -3.34 21.37
C ASN A 107 -25.63 -3.18 20.18
N ASN A 108 -26.60 -2.27 20.26
CA ASN A 108 -27.56 -2.04 19.19
C ASN A 108 -26.87 -1.39 17.98
N PRO A 109 -27.02 -1.92 16.75
CA PRO A 109 -26.40 -1.36 15.55
C PRO A 109 -26.73 0.10 15.26
N GLU A 110 -27.93 0.57 15.61
CA GLU A 110 -28.36 1.96 15.44
C GLU A 110 -27.59 2.89 16.38
N ASP A 111 -27.53 2.53 17.68
CA ASP A 111 -26.79 3.29 18.68
C ASP A 111 -25.27 3.28 18.43
N ILE A 112 -24.73 2.16 17.90
CA ILE A 112 -23.36 2.08 17.45
C ILE A 112 -23.12 3.04 16.28
N ALA A 113 -24.03 3.09 15.29
CA ALA A 113 -23.91 4.00 14.15
C ALA A 113 -23.97 5.46 14.62
N GLU A 114 -24.87 5.80 15.54
CA GLU A 114 -25.00 7.14 16.11
C GLU A 114 -23.76 7.54 16.93
N SER A 115 -23.23 6.64 17.77
CA SER A 115 -22.02 6.89 18.55
C SER A 115 -20.81 7.15 17.66
N LEU A 116 -20.66 6.41 16.54
CA LEU A 116 -19.60 6.63 15.56
C LEU A 116 -19.80 7.93 14.78
N GLN A 117 -21.05 8.28 14.41
CA GLN A 117 -21.36 9.55 13.74
C GLN A 117 -20.96 10.73 14.62
N ASN A 118 -21.37 10.72 15.89
CA ASN A 118 -21.01 11.76 16.85
C ASN A 118 -19.49 11.89 17.01
N GLN A 119 -18.76 10.75 17.06
CA GLN A 119 -17.30 10.75 17.10
C GLN A 119 -16.67 11.33 15.83
N PHE A 120 -17.26 11.09 14.65
CA PHE A 120 -16.73 11.62 13.40
C PHE A 120 -17.03 13.10 13.23
N CYS A 121 -18.20 13.57 13.66
CA CYS A 121 -18.55 14.99 13.64
C CYS A 121 -17.75 15.80 14.67
N SER A 122 -17.42 15.23 15.84
CA SER A 122 -16.67 15.93 16.88
C SER A 122 -15.23 16.30 16.52
N VAL A 123 -14.73 15.82 15.37
CA VAL A 123 -13.38 16.15 14.88
C VAL A 123 -13.38 17.20 13.80
N PHE A 124 -14.53 17.63 13.31
CA PHE A 124 -14.59 18.74 12.36
C PHE A 124 -14.12 20.03 13.05
N SER A 125 -13.37 20.83 12.33
CA SER A 125 -12.96 22.15 12.78
C SER A 125 -14.00 23.19 12.37
N ASP A 126 -14.23 24.13 13.26
CA ASP A 126 -15.01 25.32 12.89
C ASP A 126 -14.21 26.14 11.88
N PRO A 127 -14.87 26.73 10.88
CA PRO A 127 -14.21 27.63 9.93
C PRO A 127 -13.56 28.81 10.68
N ASP A 128 -12.37 29.21 10.23
CA ASP A 128 -11.73 30.43 10.72
C ASP A 128 -12.50 31.65 10.18
N GLU A 129 -13.18 32.38 11.09
CA GLU A 129 -13.96 33.56 10.73
C GLU A 129 -13.13 34.62 10.01
N ASN A 130 -11.83 34.77 10.34
CA ASN A 130 -10.92 35.72 9.68
C ASN A 130 -10.55 35.31 8.26
N GLN A 131 -10.78 34.05 7.89
CA GLN A 131 -10.50 33.50 6.57
C GLN A 131 -11.75 33.30 5.73
N HIS A 132 -12.93 33.75 6.22
CA HIS A 132 -14.19 33.60 5.49
C HIS A 132 -14.14 34.30 4.12
N ILE A 133 -14.74 33.70 3.11
CA ILE A 133 -14.91 34.25 1.77
C ILE A 133 -16.40 34.53 1.60
N ASP A 134 -16.78 35.80 1.59
CA ASP A 134 -18.20 36.23 1.56
C ASP A 134 -18.87 35.95 0.20
N ASN A 135 -18.17 36.17 -0.89
CA ASN A 135 -18.68 35.99 -2.26
C ASN A 135 -17.73 35.12 -3.09
N ILE A 136 -18.05 33.85 -3.22
CA ILE A 136 -17.26 32.87 -3.97
C ILE A 136 -17.21 33.17 -5.49
N GLU A 137 -18.32 33.72 -6.05
CA GLU A 137 -18.36 34.06 -7.46
C GLU A 137 -17.36 35.18 -7.77
N GLU A 138 -17.40 36.25 -7.01
CA GLU A 138 -16.48 37.38 -7.13
C GLU A 138 -15.04 36.95 -6.79
N PHE A 139 -14.85 36.12 -5.78
CA PHE A 139 -13.54 35.63 -5.37
C PHE A 139 -12.80 34.93 -6.49
N PHE A 140 -13.47 34.05 -7.26
CA PHE A 140 -12.82 33.31 -8.36
C PHE A 140 -12.84 34.03 -9.70
N ASP A 141 -13.66 35.07 -9.86
CA ASP A 141 -13.73 35.89 -11.09
C ASP A 141 -12.88 37.18 -11.01
N SER A 142 -12.50 37.61 -9.78
CA SER A 142 -11.62 38.79 -9.63
C SER A 142 -10.22 38.49 -10.14
N ASP A 143 -9.61 39.44 -10.86
CA ASP A 143 -8.23 39.36 -11.33
C ASP A 143 -7.19 39.57 -10.20
N GLU A 144 -7.63 39.93 -9.02
CA GLU A 144 -6.75 40.11 -7.86
C GLU A 144 -6.08 38.81 -7.45
N ASP A 145 -4.77 38.83 -7.27
CA ASP A 145 -3.95 37.70 -6.85
C ASP A 145 -3.98 36.45 -7.77
N ILE A 146 -4.37 36.60 -9.05
CA ILE A 146 -4.30 35.50 -10.00
C ILE A 146 -2.91 35.49 -10.66
N PRO A 147 -2.17 34.36 -10.58
CA PRO A 147 -0.94 34.18 -11.35
C PRO A 147 -1.20 34.30 -12.87
N GLU A 148 -0.22 34.80 -13.64
CA GLU A 148 -0.30 34.85 -15.11
C GLU A 148 -0.66 33.49 -15.73
N ILE A 149 -0.16 32.42 -15.11
CA ILE A 149 -0.46 31.05 -15.51
C ILE A 149 -1.59 30.51 -14.61
N ASN A 150 -2.75 30.27 -15.20
CA ASN A 150 -3.92 29.78 -14.45
C ASN A 150 -4.72 28.75 -15.23
N LEU A 151 -5.57 28.04 -14.52
CA LEU A 151 -6.49 27.01 -15.01
C LEU A 151 -7.90 27.33 -14.54
N SER A 152 -8.69 27.95 -15.40
CA SER A 152 -10.06 28.42 -15.10
C SER A 152 -11.17 27.51 -15.64
N ASP A 153 -10.93 26.78 -16.72
CA ASP A 153 -11.87 25.85 -17.36
C ASP A 153 -11.13 24.62 -17.91
N ILE A 154 -11.86 23.53 -18.18
CA ILE A 154 -11.36 22.33 -18.82
C ILE A 154 -12.28 21.84 -19.92
N ASN A 155 -11.69 21.29 -20.97
CA ASN A 155 -12.42 20.56 -21.98
C ASN A 155 -12.30 19.06 -21.75
N PHE A 156 -13.40 18.35 -21.90
CA PHE A 156 -13.46 16.89 -21.82
C PHE A 156 -14.51 16.35 -22.78
N SER A 157 -14.35 15.13 -23.19
CA SER A 157 -15.15 14.44 -24.19
C SER A 157 -15.84 13.19 -23.58
N GLU A 158 -16.73 12.60 -24.36
CA GLU A 158 -17.36 11.31 -24.05
C GLU A 158 -16.32 10.21 -23.77
N LYS A 159 -15.21 10.21 -24.52
CA LYS A 159 -14.10 9.25 -24.33
C LYS A 159 -13.43 9.41 -22.97
N ASP A 160 -13.32 10.61 -22.45
CA ASP A 160 -12.77 10.86 -21.12
C ASP A 160 -13.69 10.32 -20.03
N ILE A 161 -15.00 10.45 -20.21
CA ILE A 161 -16.02 9.86 -19.32
C ILE A 161 -15.96 8.32 -19.38
N GLU A 162 -15.91 7.73 -20.58
CA GLU A 162 -15.75 6.26 -20.73
C GLU A 162 -14.49 5.73 -20.08
N ALA A 163 -13.37 6.43 -20.25
CA ALA A 163 -12.10 6.09 -19.60
C ALA A 163 -12.22 6.15 -18.08
N ALA A 164 -12.85 7.22 -17.54
CA ALA A 164 -13.08 7.37 -16.12
C ALA A 164 -13.94 6.24 -15.53
N ILE A 165 -15.03 5.86 -16.22
CA ILE A 165 -15.89 4.74 -15.83
C ILE A 165 -15.11 3.40 -15.87
N SER A 166 -14.31 3.20 -16.92
CA SER A 166 -13.55 1.95 -17.14
C SER A 166 -12.57 1.65 -16.01
N GLU A 167 -12.05 2.65 -15.33
CA GLU A 167 -11.12 2.49 -14.22
C GLU A 167 -11.79 2.17 -12.87
N ILE A 168 -13.12 2.34 -12.74
CA ILE A 168 -13.83 1.97 -11.50
C ILE A 168 -13.70 0.46 -11.30
N LYS A 169 -13.36 0.03 -10.10
CA LYS A 169 -13.31 -1.41 -9.78
C LYS A 169 -14.71 -2.02 -9.81
N PRO A 170 -14.96 -3.14 -10.54
CA PRO A 170 -16.30 -3.69 -10.71
C PRO A 170 -17.04 -4.01 -9.40
N ASN A 171 -16.30 -4.41 -8.37
CA ASN A 171 -16.81 -4.79 -7.05
C ASN A 171 -16.71 -3.65 -6.01
N ALA A 172 -16.55 -2.38 -6.45
CA ALA A 172 -16.56 -1.25 -5.54
C ALA A 172 -17.94 -1.08 -4.88
N ALA A 173 -17.93 -0.66 -3.62
CA ALA A 173 -19.19 -0.38 -2.91
C ALA A 173 -19.83 0.89 -3.49
N CYS A 174 -21.15 0.85 -3.73
CA CYS A 174 -21.90 2.01 -4.23
C CYS A 174 -22.12 3.06 -3.13
N GLY A 175 -22.29 4.30 -3.56
CA GLY A 175 -22.77 5.41 -2.73
C GLY A 175 -24.22 5.22 -2.28
N ASP A 176 -24.81 6.27 -1.74
CA ASP A 176 -26.22 6.28 -1.30
C ASP A 176 -27.20 6.26 -2.49
N ASP A 177 -26.77 6.77 -3.63
CA ASP A 177 -27.52 6.78 -4.90
C ASP A 177 -27.80 5.38 -5.48
N GLY A 178 -27.14 4.35 -4.98
CA GLY A 178 -27.32 2.96 -5.38
C GLY A 178 -26.78 2.59 -6.75
N PHE A 179 -26.11 3.49 -7.49
CA PHE A 179 -25.48 3.16 -8.77
C PHE A 179 -24.29 2.23 -8.56
N SER A 180 -24.42 0.99 -9.06
CA SER A 180 -23.35 0.02 -8.94
C SER A 180 -22.26 0.25 -9.99
N ALA A 181 -21.00 0.03 -9.60
CA ALA A 181 -19.85 0.10 -10.51
C ALA A 181 -19.98 -0.84 -11.72
N MET A 182 -20.61 -2.00 -11.50
CA MET A 182 -20.86 -2.99 -12.58
C MET A 182 -21.84 -2.46 -13.61
N LEU A 183 -22.95 -1.84 -13.17
CA LEU A 183 -23.92 -1.22 -14.07
C LEU A 183 -23.26 -0.14 -14.94
N LEU A 184 -22.54 0.80 -14.30
CA LEU A 184 -21.86 1.85 -15.04
C LEU A 184 -20.87 1.31 -16.08
N LYS A 185 -20.13 0.26 -15.75
CA LYS A 185 -19.19 -0.35 -16.69
C LYS A 185 -19.85 -1.06 -17.87
N HIS A 186 -20.99 -1.68 -17.65
CA HIS A 186 -21.73 -2.35 -18.74
C HIS A 186 -22.39 -1.34 -19.68
N CYS A 187 -22.84 -0.21 -19.17
CA CYS A 187 -23.53 0.83 -19.95
C CYS A 187 -22.64 2.06 -20.19
N LYS A 188 -21.31 1.88 -20.23
CA LYS A 188 -20.38 3.03 -20.29
C LYS A 188 -20.51 3.85 -21.56
N GLU A 189 -20.77 3.19 -22.70
CA GLU A 189 -20.91 3.82 -24.01
C GLU A 189 -22.22 4.63 -24.08
N GLU A 190 -23.32 4.04 -23.60
CA GLU A 190 -24.64 4.70 -23.56
C GLU A 190 -24.70 5.84 -22.54
N LEU A 191 -23.94 5.73 -21.44
CA LEU A 191 -23.89 6.74 -20.38
C LEU A 191 -22.91 7.87 -20.68
N SER A 192 -21.95 7.69 -21.58
CA SER A 192 -20.92 8.71 -21.86
C SER A 192 -21.51 10.02 -22.35
N VAL A 193 -22.46 10.01 -23.30
CA VAL A 193 -23.12 11.19 -23.85
C VAL A 193 -23.90 11.96 -22.76
N PRO A 194 -24.90 11.37 -22.08
CA PRO A 194 -25.68 12.10 -21.08
C PRO A 194 -24.82 12.58 -19.89
N LEU A 195 -23.79 11.82 -19.50
CA LEU A 195 -22.87 12.26 -18.45
C LEU A 195 -21.97 13.41 -18.90
N THR A 196 -21.54 13.45 -20.15
CA THR A 196 -20.76 14.57 -20.70
C THR A 196 -21.60 15.86 -20.66
N ILE A 197 -22.86 15.80 -21.07
CA ILE A 197 -23.79 16.95 -21.02
C ILE A 197 -24.02 17.37 -19.55
N LEU A 198 -24.29 16.43 -18.67
CA LEU A 198 -24.52 16.71 -17.24
C LEU A 198 -23.32 17.39 -16.60
N TRP A 199 -22.12 16.85 -16.81
CA TRP A 199 -20.91 17.37 -16.18
C TRP A 199 -20.43 18.67 -16.81
N ARG A 200 -20.66 18.88 -18.12
CA ARG A 200 -20.41 20.19 -18.73
C ARG A 200 -21.33 21.25 -18.12
N LYS A 201 -22.63 20.96 -18.02
CA LYS A 201 -23.57 21.86 -17.36
C LYS A 201 -23.20 22.13 -15.91
N SER A 202 -22.83 21.06 -15.16
CA SER A 202 -22.38 21.18 -13.77
C SER A 202 -21.17 22.11 -13.62
N LEU A 203 -20.21 22.03 -14.54
CA LEU A 203 -19.03 22.88 -14.52
C LEU A 203 -19.38 24.34 -14.90
N ASP A 204 -20.22 24.54 -15.93
CA ASP A 204 -20.63 25.86 -16.40
C ASP A 204 -21.50 26.60 -15.39
N THR A 205 -22.35 25.90 -14.63
CA THR A 205 -23.23 26.49 -13.60
C THR A 205 -22.65 26.41 -12.20
N SER A 206 -21.50 25.75 -12.02
CA SER A 206 -20.90 25.45 -10.72
C SER A 206 -21.87 24.77 -9.76
N GLN A 207 -22.78 23.91 -10.26
CA GLN A 207 -23.77 23.22 -9.44
C GLN A 207 -23.57 21.70 -9.47
N ILE A 208 -23.69 21.08 -8.30
CA ILE A 208 -23.64 19.62 -8.14
C ILE A 208 -25.01 19.17 -7.59
N PRO A 209 -25.68 18.18 -8.19
CA PRO A 209 -26.93 17.66 -7.67
C PRO A 209 -26.81 17.22 -6.21
N SER A 210 -27.71 17.65 -5.33
CA SER A 210 -27.67 17.42 -3.88
C SER A 210 -27.62 15.93 -3.51
N VAL A 211 -28.30 15.07 -4.29
CA VAL A 211 -28.25 13.60 -4.11
C VAL A 211 -26.82 13.03 -4.21
N LEU A 212 -25.90 13.68 -4.92
CA LEU A 212 -24.52 13.26 -5.04
C LEU A 212 -23.60 13.80 -3.93
N LYS A 213 -24.11 14.74 -3.11
CA LYS A 213 -23.37 15.35 -1.99
C LYS A 213 -23.49 14.55 -0.69
N THR A 214 -24.46 13.63 -0.57
CA THR A 214 -24.61 12.77 0.60
C THR A 214 -23.64 11.59 0.57
N SER A 215 -22.91 11.38 1.65
CA SER A 215 -21.92 10.30 1.78
C SER A 215 -22.36 9.26 2.81
N LYS A 216 -22.37 8.00 2.41
CA LYS A 216 -22.51 6.87 3.33
C LYS A 216 -21.16 6.54 3.94
N ILE A 217 -21.00 6.67 5.25
CA ILE A 217 -19.75 6.38 5.95
C ILE A 217 -19.69 4.90 6.35
N SER A 218 -18.59 4.25 5.98
CA SER A 218 -18.22 2.91 6.42
C SER A 218 -17.10 3.01 7.46
N PRO A 219 -17.33 2.70 8.74
CA PRO A 219 -16.30 2.75 9.78
C PRO A 219 -15.27 1.64 9.57
N ILE A 220 -13.97 1.98 9.54
CA ILE A 220 -12.87 1.02 9.43
C ILE A 220 -11.99 1.12 10.66
N HIS A 221 -11.85 0.01 11.41
CA HIS A 221 -10.99 -0.06 12.59
C HIS A 221 -9.51 0.07 12.19
N LYS A 222 -8.82 1.09 12.76
CA LYS A 222 -7.40 1.38 12.44
C LYS A 222 -6.38 0.74 13.40
N GLY A 223 -6.84 0.20 14.52
CA GLY A 223 -5.99 -0.39 15.57
C GLY A 223 -6.48 -0.02 16.97
N GLY A 224 -5.86 -0.58 18.01
CA GLY A 224 -6.29 -0.37 19.39
C GLY A 224 -7.53 -1.21 19.76
N LEU A 225 -8.25 -0.81 20.81
CA LEU A 225 -9.44 -1.50 21.26
C LEU A 225 -10.61 -1.21 20.31
N LYS A 226 -11.31 -2.27 19.88
CA LYS A 226 -12.48 -2.15 19.00
C LYS A 226 -13.71 -1.50 19.66
N SER A 227 -13.72 -1.45 20.98
CA SER A 227 -14.78 -0.83 21.78
C SER A 227 -14.70 0.70 21.81
N VAL A 228 -13.58 1.30 21.35
CA VAL A 228 -13.36 2.74 21.40
C VAL A 228 -13.71 3.38 20.05
N PRO A 229 -14.72 4.28 19.95
CA PRO A 229 -15.13 4.93 18.70
C PRO A 229 -14.00 5.67 18.00
N GLY A 230 -13.09 6.34 18.73
CA GLY A 230 -11.94 7.07 18.21
C GLY A 230 -10.92 6.20 17.43
N ASN A 231 -10.99 4.86 17.56
CA ASN A 231 -10.15 3.92 16.85
C ASN A 231 -10.68 3.53 15.47
N TYR A 232 -11.73 4.20 14.98
CA TYR A 232 -12.28 4.00 13.64
C TYR A 232 -11.97 5.18 12.73
N ARG A 233 -11.81 4.89 11.42
CA ARG A 233 -11.70 5.89 10.36
C ARG A 233 -13.02 5.98 9.59
N PRO A 234 -13.52 7.19 9.28
CA PRO A 234 -14.70 7.36 8.44
C PRO A 234 -14.30 7.22 6.96
N VAL A 235 -14.65 6.11 6.32
CA VAL A 235 -14.46 5.98 4.87
C VAL A 235 -15.75 6.32 4.15
N ALA A 236 -15.74 7.44 3.40
CA ALA A 236 -16.88 7.93 2.65
C ALA A 236 -17.10 7.11 1.37
N LEU A 237 -18.25 6.48 1.26
CA LEU A 237 -18.72 5.84 0.05
C LEU A 237 -19.52 6.87 -0.75
N THR A 238 -18.82 7.67 -1.54
CA THR A 238 -19.42 8.66 -2.45
C THR A 238 -19.93 8.01 -3.73
N SER A 239 -20.84 8.67 -4.42
CA SER A 239 -21.40 8.22 -5.71
C SER A 239 -20.31 7.88 -6.73
N HIS A 240 -20.50 6.81 -7.50
CA HIS A 240 -19.62 6.49 -8.62
C HIS A 240 -19.76 7.48 -9.78
N LEU A 241 -20.92 8.12 -9.93
CA LEU A 241 -21.14 9.14 -10.96
C LEU A 241 -20.25 10.35 -10.73
N ILE A 242 -20.26 10.91 -9.50
CA ILE A 242 -19.42 12.08 -9.21
C ILE A 242 -17.93 11.72 -9.26
N LYS A 243 -17.53 10.50 -8.85
CA LYS A 243 -16.13 10.04 -8.95
C LYS A 243 -15.58 10.05 -10.37
N CYS A 244 -16.41 9.80 -11.38
CA CYS A 244 -16.01 9.92 -12.78
C CYS A 244 -15.59 11.35 -13.11
N PHE A 245 -16.35 12.33 -12.67
CA PHE A 245 -16.05 13.73 -12.94
C PHE A 245 -14.93 14.29 -12.04
N GLU A 246 -14.94 13.96 -10.74
CA GLU A 246 -13.80 14.22 -9.84
C GLU A 246 -12.48 13.80 -10.49
N LYS A 247 -12.46 12.66 -11.19
CA LYS A 247 -11.27 12.16 -11.86
C LYS A 247 -10.83 13.04 -13.02
N ILE A 248 -11.76 13.54 -13.80
CA ILE A 248 -11.46 14.45 -14.91
C ILE A 248 -10.85 15.75 -14.37
N ILE A 249 -11.51 16.37 -13.38
CA ILE A 249 -11.00 17.58 -12.71
C ILE A 249 -9.64 17.30 -12.06
N ARG A 250 -9.54 16.21 -11.28
CA ARG A 250 -8.28 15.84 -10.63
C ARG A 250 -7.14 15.68 -11.62
N ASN A 251 -7.37 15.04 -12.77
CA ASN A 251 -6.33 14.84 -13.77
C ASN A 251 -5.89 16.17 -14.43
N ALA A 252 -6.83 17.06 -14.70
CA ALA A 252 -6.53 18.38 -15.27
C ALA A 252 -5.74 19.25 -14.28
N VAL A 253 -6.21 19.37 -13.04
CA VAL A 253 -5.54 20.14 -11.98
C VAL A 253 -4.18 19.54 -11.67
N TYR A 254 -4.08 18.23 -11.52
CA TYR A 254 -2.80 17.55 -11.24
C TYR A 254 -1.78 17.78 -12.37
N LYS A 255 -2.21 17.66 -13.64
CA LYS A 255 -1.34 17.91 -14.79
C LYS A 255 -0.86 19.35 -14.81
N PHE A 256 -1.77 20.31 -14.56
CA PHE A 256 -1.41 21.72 -14.47
C PHE A 256 -0.34 21.98 -13.41
N LEU A 257 -0.56 21.48 -12.18
CA LEU A 257 0.37 21.65 -11.07
C LEU A 257 1.74 20.99 -11.33
N GLU A 258 1.78 19.80 -11.94
CA GLU A 258 3.04 19.12 -12.29
C GLU A 258 3.80 19.83 -13.40
N VAL A 259 3.12 20.25 -14.47
CA VAL A 259 3.76 20.94 -15.61
C VAL A 259 4.42 22.25 -15.16
N HIS A 260 3.80 22.96 -14.23
CA HIS A 260 4.31 24.22 -13.71
C HIS A 260 5.12 24.07 -12.42
N SER A 261 5.45 22.82 -12.00
CA SER A 261 6.26 22.54 -10.80
C SER A 261 5.69 23.18 -9.51
N LEU A 262 4.37 23.25 -9.39
CA LEU A 262 3.67 23.87 -8.26
C LEU A 262 3.42 22.89 -7.09
N LEU A 263 3.64 21.59 -7.29
CA LEU A 263 3.56 20.61 -6.20
C LEU A 263 4.88 20.55 -5.45
N ASN A 264 4.79 20.52 -4.11
CA ASN A 264 5.96 20.43 -3.25
C ASN A 264 6.83 19.20 -3.60
N PRO A 265 8.12 19.37 -3.95
CA PRO A 265 9.01 18.29 -4.35
C PRO A 265 9.29 17.31 -3.21
N ASN A 266 9.14 17.72 -1.95
CA ASN A 266 9.38 16.93 -0.75
C ASN A 266 8.20 16.04 -0.37
N GLN A 267 7.06 16.19 -1.07
CA GLN A 267 5.86 15.39 -0.85
C GLN A 267 5.86 14.14 -1.75
N HIS A 268 5.80 12.96 -1.13
CA HIS A 268 5.75 11.69 -1.85
C HIS A 268 4.35 11.03 -1.85
N GLY A 269 3.47 11.41 -0.93
CA GLY A 269 2.12 10.88 -0.84
C GLY A 269 1.26 11.34 -2.04
N PHE A 270 0.45 10.44 -2.60
CA PHE A 270 -0.52 10.72 -3.67
C PHE A 270 0.05 11.32 -4.97
N ARG A 271 1.37 11.36 -5.14
CA ARG A 271 2.03 11.81 -6.36
C ARG A 271 2.36 10.66 -7.31
N VAL A 272 2.31 10.93 -8.61
CA VAL A 272 2.67 9.98 -9.67
C VAL A 272 4.16 9.64 -9.56
N MET A 273 4.52 8.37 -9.79
CA MET A 273 5.87 7.79 -9.66
C MET A 273 6.44 7.77 -8.24
N MET A 274 5.85 8.46 -7.27
CA MET A 274 6.26 8.44 -5.86
C MET A 274 5.62 7.26 -5.10
N SER A 275 6.24 6.84 -4.03
CA SER A 275 5.78 5.71 -3.19
C SER A 275 6.40 5.76 -1.79
N CYS A 276 5.89 4.93 -0.87
CA CYS A 276 6.56 4.74 0.42
C CYS A 276 8.03 4.34 0.26
N LEU A 277 8.34 3.45 -0.71
CA LEU A 277 9.72 3.06 -0.98
C LEU A 277 10.58 4.24 -1.42
N SER A 278 10.09 5.07 -2.34
CA SER A 278 10.87 6.22 -2.84
C SER A 278 11.19 7.21 -1.74
N GLN A 279 10.22 7.51 -0.85
CA GLN A 279 10.47 8.40 0.28
C GLN A 279 11.47 7.81 1.29
N LEU A 280 11.32 6.52 1.61
CA LEU A 280 12.23 5.86 2.54
C LEU A 280 13.67 5.79 2.01
N LEU A 281 13.84 5.56 0.69
CA LEU A 281 15.16 5.59 0.05
C LEU A 281 15.77 7.00 0.06
N ASP A 282 14.99 8.02 -0.32
CA ASP A 282 15.44 9.41 -0.30
C ASP A 282 15.84 9.84 1.12
N HIS A 283 15.02 9.53 2.12
CA HIS A 283 15.33 9.81 3.53
C HIS A 283 16.60 9.10 3.99
N PHE A 284 16.75 7.81 3.70
CA PHE A 284 17.91 7.03 4.13
C PHE A 284 19.20 7.47 3.44
N ASP A 285 19.15 7.77 2.15
CA ASP A 285 20.28 8.27 1.38
C ASP A 285 20.72 9.67 1.87
N LEU A 286 19.75 10.53 2.23
CA LEU A 286 20.04 11.85 2.86
C LEU A 286 20.72 11.68 4.23
N LEU A 287 20.23 10.78 5.08
CA LEU A 287 20.91 10.48 6.37
C LEU A 287 22.34 10.02 6.16
N LEU A 288 22.57 9.12 5.20
CA LEU A 288 23.92 8.64 4.89
C LEU A 288 24.82 9.75 4.35
N GLU A 289 24.29 10.71 3.61
CA GLU A 289 25.03 11.88 3.13
C GLU A 289 25.48 12.77 4.29
N ILE A 290 24.58 13.12 5.21
CA ILE A 290 24.88 13.91 6.41
C ILE A 290 25.92 13.19 7.28
N LEU A 291 25.74 11.93 7.56
CA LEU A 291 26.65 11.17 8.44
C LEU A 291 28.05 10.93 7.84
N GLN A 292 28.21 11.06 6.52
CA GLN A 292 29.51 10.98 5.87
C GLN A 292 30.38 12.22 6.14
N SER A 293 29.79 13.37 6.41
CA SER A 293 30.51 14.61 6.83
C SER A 293 30.95 14.61 8.30
N ASN A 294 30.75 13.49 9.00
CA ASN A 294 31.01 13.36 10.44
C ASN A 294 30.16 14.27 11.34
N SER A 295 29.02 14.70 10.80
CA SER A 295 27.94 15.40 11.50
C SER A 295 26.94 14.43 12.09
N ASN A 296 26.16 14.84 13.09
CA ASN A 296 24.95 14.11 13.51
C ASN A 296 23.76 14.55 12.66
N ALA A 297 22.69 13.77 12.69
CA ALA A 297 21.41 14.14 12.11
C ALA A 297 20.29 13.94 13.14
N ASP A 298 19.53 15.00 13.41
CA ASP A 298 18.33 14.93 14.24
C ASP A 298 17.10 14.88 13.32
N VAL A 299 16.24 13.89 13.56
CA VAL A 299 15.01 13.66 12.80
C VAL A 299 13.82 13.69 13.74
N VAL A 300 12.94 14.68 13.54
CA VAL A 300 11.70 14.82 14.31
C VAL A 300 10.54 14.35 13.45
N TYR A 301 9.80 13.34 13.94
CA TYR A 301 8.59 12.81 13.31
C TYR A 301 7.38 13.51 13.92
N LEU A 302 6.54 14.10 13.06
CA LEU A 302 5.34 14.84 13.42
C LEU A 302 4.10 14.06 12.96
N ASP A 303 3.04 14.09 13.75
CA ASP A 303 1.74 13.47 13.42
C ASP A 303 0.62 14.52 13.54
N PHE A 304 -0.17 14.69 12.51
CA PHE A 304 -1.34 15.55 12.55
C PHE A 304 -2.55 14.82 13.15
N ARG A 305 -3.38 15.56 13.88
CA ARG A 305 -4.64 15.04 14.39
C ARG A 305 -5.69 15.08 13.30
N LYS A 306 -6.10 13.90 12.78
CA LYS A 306 -7.19 13.79 11.82
C LYS A 306 -7.05 14.72 10.59
N ALA A 307 -5.86 14.81 10.03
CA ALA A 307 -5.45 15.78 9.01
C ALA A 307 -6.45 15.96 7.84
N PHE A 308 -7.07 14.87 7.33
CA PHE A 308 -8.07 14.93 6.26
C PHE A 308 -9.42 15.49 6.71
N ASP A 309 -9.77 15.35 7.98
CA ASP A 309 -11.09 15.71 8.51
C ASP A 309 -11.16 17.19 8.96
N VAL A 310 -9.99 17.83 9.19
CA VAL A 310 -9.88 19.20 9.71
C VAL A 310 -9.53 20.25 8.65
N VAL A 311 -9.38 19.87 7.38
CA VAL A 311 -9.04 20.83 6.30
C VAL A 311 -10.08 21.94 6.24
N ASP A 312 -9.66 23.19 6.47
CA ASP A 312 -10.49 24.38 6.33
C ASP A 312 -10.74 24.67 4.84
N HIS A 313 -12.02 24.78 4.47
CA HIS A 313 -12.41 24.97 3.07
C HIS A 313 -11.99 26.34 2.55
N HIS A 314 -12.13 27.42 3.33
CA HIS A 314 -11.80 28.77 2.89
C HIS A 314 -10.28 28.95 2.70
N ILE A 315 -9.48 28.43 3.63
CA ILE A 315 -8.01 28.42 3.49
C ILE A 315 -7.59 27.63 2.25
N LEU A 316 -8.18 26.43 2.04
CA LEU A 316 -7.91 25.63 0.86
C LEU A 316 -8.25 26.35 -0.45
N LEU A 317 -9.40 27.06 -0.52
CA LEU A 317 -9.80 27.82 -1.70
C LEU A 317 -8.84 28.99 -2.00
N ARG A 318 -8.33 29.67 -0.97
CA ARG A 318 -7.29 30.70 -1.13
C ARG A 318 -6.00 30.11 -1.69
N LYS A 319 -5.58 28.94 -1.20
CA LYS A 319 -4.39 28.24 -1.73
C LYS A 319 -4.59 27.79 -3.17
N LEU A 320 -5.79 27.31 -3.53
CA LEU A 320 -6.14 26.98 -4.92
C LEU A 320 -5.99 28.20 -5.83
N LYS A 321 -6.56 29.36 -5.46
CA LYS A 321 -6.45 30.61 -6.23
C LYS A 321 -4.99 31.05 -6.38
N LYS A 322 -4.20 31.03 -5.31
CA LYS A 322 -2.75 31.33 -5.35
C LYS A 322 -1.95 30.44 -6.28
N LEU A 323 -2.37 29.18 -6.44
CA LEU A 323 -1.77 28.24 -7.38
C LEU A 323 -2.33 28.36 -8.81
N GLY A 324 -3.21 29.34 -9.07
CA GLY A 324 -3.79 29.59 -10.37
C GLY A 324 -5.00 28.70 -10.70
N ILE A 325 -5.61 28.03 -9.74
CA ILE A 325 -6.87 27.29 -9.94
C ILE A 325 -8.03 28.26 -9.68
N THR A 326 -8.67 28.72 -10.76
CA THR A 326 -9.61 29.85 -10.75
C THR A 326 -10.89 29.53 -11.52
N GLY A 327 -11.75 30.53 -11.77
CA GLY A 327 -12.92 30.44 -12.63
C GLY A 327 -13.85 29.27 -12.31
N LYS A 328 -14.33 28.59 -13.36
CA LYS A 328 -15.29 27.47 -13.22
C LYS A 328 -14.77 26.32 -12.39
N ILE A 329 -13.47 25.99 -12.46
CA ILE A 329 -12.87 24.89 -11.71
C ILE A 329 -12.83 25.22 -10.23
N GLY A 330 -12.36 26.41 -9.85
CA GLY A 330 -12.34 26.86 -8.46
C GLY A 330 -13.74 26.85 -7.83
N LYS A 331 -14.74 27.41 -8.53
CA LYS A 331 -16.14 27.42 -8.12
C LYS A 331 -16.71 26.01 -7.98
N TRP A 332 -16.40 25.13 -8.92
CA TRP A 332 -16.86 23.74 -8.86
C TRP A 332 -16.25 22.97 -7.68
N ILE A 333 -14.95 23.20 -7.39
CA ILE A 333 -14.30 22.59 -6.21
C ILE A 333 -14.95 23.11 -4.92
N HIS A 334 -15.29 24.40 -4.85
CA HIS A 334 -16.04 24.94 -3.72
C HIS A 334 -17.38 24.20 -3.54
N GLN A 335 -18.18 24.05 -4.61
CA GLN A 335 -19.43 23.31 -4.57
C GLN A 335 -19.27 21.82 -4.22
N PHE A 336 -18.13 21.22 -4.60
CA PHE A 336 -17.80 19.86 -4.22
C PHE A 336 -17.55 19.72 -2.73
N LEU A 337 -16.99 20.71 -2.07
CA LEU A 337 -16.69 20.71 -0.64
C LEU A 337 -17.89 21.09 0.22
N ASN A 338 -18.70 22.04 -0.24
CA ASN A 338 -19.80 22.62 0.53
C ASN A 338 -21.13 21.88 0.40
N ASP A 339 -22.04 22.14 1.35
CA ASP A 339 -23.38 21.53 1.44
C ASP A 339 -23.38 20.00 1.42
N ARG A 340 -22.32 19.41 1.91
CA ARG A 340 -22.21 17.96 2.02
C ARG A 340 -22.85 17.48 3.30
N SER A 341 -23.38 16.28 3.22
CA SER A 341 -23.90 15.56 4.39
C SER A 341 -23.38 14.14 4.46
N GLN A 342 -23.39 13.56 5.65
CA GLN A 342 -22.97 12.20 5.86
C GLN A 342 -23.81 11.48 6.92
N TYR A 343 -23.87 10.15 6.79
CA TYR A 343 -24.41 9.27 7.82
C TYR A 343 -23.57 8.01 7.93
N VAL A 344 -23.49 7.44 9.13
CA VAL A 344 -22.78 6.17 9.37
C VAL A 344 -23.72 4.98 9.15
N ASN A 345 -23.24 3.93 8.51
CA ASN A 345 -23.99 2.68 8.33
C ASN A 345 -23.26 1.50 8.99
N VAL A 346 -23.93 0.87 9.94
CA VAL A 346 -23.45 -0.30 10.67
C VAL A 346 -24.46 -1.44 10.55
N ALA A 347 -24.07 -2.54 9.95
CA ALA A 347 -24.90 -3.74 9.79
C ALA A 347 -26.28 -3.51 9.15
N GLY A 348 -26.44 -2.45 8.35
CA GLY A 348 -27.68 -2.04 7.71
C GLY A 348 -28.44 -0.93 8.42
N SER A 349 -28.15 -0.63 9.70
CA SER A 349 -28.71 0.49 10.43
C SER A 349 -27.99 1.79 10.10
N LYS A 350 -28.74 2.89 9.97
CA LYS A 350 -28.24 4.22 9.64
C LYS A 350 -28.27 5.11 10.89
N SER A 351 -27.26 5.95 11.07
CA SER A 351 -27.30 7.09 12.01
C SER A 351 -28.17 8.22 11.46
N LYS A 352 -28.35 9.28 12.22
CA LYS A 352 -28.80 10.56 11.71
C LYS A 352 -27.85 11.09 10.65
N THR A 353 -28.39 11.89 9.73
CA THR A 353 -27.59 12.57 8.71
C THR A 353 -27.13 13.91 9.26
N GLU A 354 -25.83 14.15 9.26
CA GLU A 354 -25.18 15.35 9.76
C GLU A 354 -24.44 16.11 8.66
N PRO A 355 -24.33 17.44 8.73
CA PRO A 355 -23.55 18.23 7.79
C PRO A 355 -22.06 17.96 7.95
N VAL A 356 -21.31 18.14 6.85
CA VAL A 356 -19.84 18.10 6.82
C VAL A 356 -19.34 19.52 6.65
N ILE A 357 -18.79 20.11 7.70
CA ILE A 357 -18.39 21.52 7.75
C ILE A 357 -16.91 21.75 7.49
N SER A 358 -16.09 20.73 7.57
CA SER A 358 -14.65 20.79 7.26
C SER A 358 -14.16 19.47 6.67
N GLY A 359 -12.91 19.48 6.21
CA GLY A 359 -12.23 18.29 5.71
C GLY A 359 -12.48 18.00 4.23
N VAL A 360 -11.69 17.04 3.73
CA VAL A 360 -11.86 16.48 2.39
C VAL A 360 -12.33 15.02 2.51
N PRO A 361 -13.33 14.58 1.72
CA PRO A 361 -13.95 13.27 1.91
C PRO A 361 -12.95 12.12 1.77
N GLN A 362 -12.71 11.37 2.84
CA GLN A 362 -11.85 10.18 2.82
C GLN A 362 -12.47 9.06 1.98
N GLY A 363 -12.17 9.02 0.70
CA GLY A 363 -12.72 8.05 -0.27
C GLY A 363 -13.20 8.68 -1.57
N SER A 364 -13.11 10.00 -1.71
CA SER A 364 -13.23 10.73 -2.98
C SER A 364 -11.97 10.56 -3.84
N VAL A 365 -12.07 10.92 -5.10
CA VAL A 365 -10.93 10.91 -6.04
C VAL A 365 -10.14 12.22 -5.95
N LEU A 366 -10.83 13.33 -5.72
CA LEU A 366 -10.23 14.67 -5.67
C LEU A 366 -9.60 14.97 -4.30
N GLY A 367 -10.16 14.46 -3.21
CA GLY A 367 -9.73 14.73 -1.82
C GLY A 367 -8.23 14.63 -1.57
N PRO A 368 -7.55 13.55 -2.01
CA PRO A 368 -6.09 13.45 -1.85
C PRO A 368 -5.31 14.59 -2.50
N LEU A 369 -5.71 15.06 -3.68
CA LEU A 369 -5.05 16.20 -4.35
C LEU A 369 -5.30 17.51 -3.60
N LEU A 370 -6.53 17.74 -3.14
CA LEU A 370 -6.87 18.91 -2.34
C LEU A 370 -6.08 18.94 -1.04
N PHE A 371 -5.88 17.78 -0.41
CA PHE A 371 -5.02 17.69 0.77
C PHE A 371 -3.55 18.02 0.45
N LEU A 372 -3.01 17.56 -0.69
CA LEU A 372 -1.64 17.93 -1.11
C LEU A 372 -1.49 19.45 -1.30
N ILE A 373 -2.50 20.10 -1.84
CA ILE A 373 -2.54 21.56 -2.01
C ILE A 373 -2.56 22.24 -0.64
N MET A 374 -3.38 21.73 0.29
CA MET A 374 -3.49 22.28 1.65
C MET A 374 -2.16 22.32 2.38
N ILE A 375 -1.37 21.22 2.33
CA ILE A 375 -0.10 21.14 3.05
C ILE A 375 1.12 21.50 2.20
N GLY A 376 0.92 21.92 0.95
CA GLY A 376 2.01 22.08 -0.02
C GLY A 376 3.04 23.13 0.33
N ASP A 377 2.71 24.08 1.18
CA ASP A 377 3.55 25.22 1.59
C ASP A 377 4.12 25.11 3.03
N ILE A 378 4.05 23.92 3.63
CA ILE A 378 4.48 23.67 5.02
C ILE A 378 5.97 24.01 5.26
N ASP A 379 6.79 23.95 4.23
CA ASP A 379 8.25 24.19 4.29
C ASP A 379 8.66 25.57 3.77
N HIS A 380 7.72 26.43 3.41
CA HIS A 380 8.00 27.73 2.77
C HIS A 380 8.93 28.65 3.61
N GLU A 381 8.83 28.61 4.94
CA GLU A 381 9.66 29.43 5.82
C GLU A 381 10.90 28.71 6.37
N LEU A 382 11.17 27.49 5.95
CA LEU A 382 12.26 26.70 6.47
C LEU A 382 13.58 27.05 5.77
N ILE A 383 14.61 27.34 6.55
CA ILE A 383 15.96 27.64 6.07
C ILE A 383 16.91 26.57 6.63
N GLN A 384 17.65 25.89 5.75
CA GLN A 384 18.63 24.86 6.12
C GLN A 384 18.07 23.68 6.94
N THR A 385 16.78 23.48 6.90
CA THR A 385 16.08 22.34 7.51
C THR A 385 15.30 21.64 6.41
N ILE A 386 15.43 20.34 6.36
CA ILE A 386 14.82 19.53 5.28
C ILE A 386 13.54 18.90 5.82
N ILE A 387 12.47 19.01 5.08
CA ILE A 387 11.22 18.32 5.38
C ILE A 387 10.99 17.20 4.37
N ARG A 388 10.39 16.10 4.82
CA ARG A 388 9.90 15.03 3.95
C ARG A 388 8.50 14.64 4.40
N THR A 389 7.57 14.61 3.46
CA THR A 389 6.16 14.35 3.76
C THR A 389 5.61 13.19 2.93
N PHE A 390 4.75 12.38 3.52
CA PHE A 390 3.95 11.36 2.84
C PHE A 390 2.50 11.52 3.26
N ALA A 391 1.75 12.30 2.51
CA ALA A 391 0.47 12.84 2.95
C ALA A 391 0.65 13.62 4.26
N ASP A 392 0.00 13.17 5.33
CA ASP A 392 0.07 13.74 6.67
C ASP A 392 1.32 13.30 7.48
N ASP A 393 1.92 12.17 7.16
CA ASP A 393 3.16 11.72 7.82
C ASP A 393 4.30 12.69 7.45
N THR A 394 4.78 13.45 8.43
CA THR A 394 5.77 14.52 8.24
C THR A 394 7.01 14.25 9.07
N LYS A 395 8.21 14.45 8.50
CA LYS A 395 9.48 14.39 9.21
C LYS A 395 10.36 15.58 8.87
N VAL A 396 10.97 16.12 9.89
CA VAL A 396 11.86 17.30 9.85
C VAL A 396 13.28 16.82 10.15
N ILE A 397 14.20 17.10 9.25
CA ILE A 397 15.58 16.59 9.28
C ILE A 397 16.53 17.76 9.30
N LYS A 398 17.48 17.73 10.23
CA LYS A 398 18.54 18.74 10.34
C LYS A 398 19.88 18.07 10.54
N GLU A 399 20.87 18.47 9.76
CA GLU A 399 22.28 18.20 10.06
C GLU A 399 22.67 18.98 11.30
N ILE A 400 23.32 18.31 12.26
CA ILE A 400 23.77 18.87 13.53
C ILE A 400 25.28 18.77 13.58
N SER A 401 25.96 19.90 13.39
CA SER A 401 27.39 20.07 13.51
C SER A 401 27.77 20.93 14.70
N SER A 402 26.82 21.68 15.25
CA SER A 402 27.00 22.59 16.38
C SER A 402 25.74 22.66 17.26
N ALA A 403 25.87 23.25 18.46
CA ALA A 403 24.71 23.55 19.33
C ALA A 403 23.72 24.53 18.67
N ASP A 404 24.24 25.46 17.86
CA ASP A 404 23.39 26.42 17.13
C ASP A 404 22.46 25.73 16.14
N ASP A 405 22.86 24.59 15.53
CA ASP A 405 22.02 23.84 14.63
C ASP A 405 20.80 23.24 15.34
N GLN A 406 20.96 22.86 16.61
CA GLN A 406 19.87 22.38 17.45
C GLN A 406 18.86 23.51 17.76
N VAL A 407 19.34 24.74 18.04
CA VAL A 407 18.46 25.90 18.20
C VAL A 407 17.71 26.19 16.91
N ARG A 408 18.39 26.15 15.76
CA ARG A 408 17.76 26.34 14.45
C ARG A 408 16.73 25.27 14.12
N LEU A 409 16.92 24.01 14.56
CA LEU A 409 15.91 22.98 14.40
C LEU A 409 14.67 23.30 15.22
N GLN A 410 14.82 23.74 16.50
CA GLN A 410 13.67 24.16 17.30
C GLN A 410 12.96 25.36 16.68
N ASP A 411 13.69 26.34 16.14
CA ASP A 411 13.08 27.48 15.43
C ASP A 411 12.29 27.01 14.19
N SER A 412 12.82 26.02 13.45
CA SER A 412 12.12 25.44 12.31
C SER A 412 10.84 24.72 12.73
N LEU A 413 10.87 23.98 13.85
CA LEU A 413 9.68 23.36 14.43
C LEU A 413 8.65 24.42 14.84
N ASN A 414 9.08 25.51 15.50
CA ASN A 414 8.20 26.60 15.89
C ASN A 414 7.53 27.27 14.67
N LYS A 415 8.24 27.40 13.53
CA LYS A 415 7.65 27.90 12.29
C LYS A 415 6.59 26.93 11.74
N ILE A 416 6.87 25.63 11.75
CA ILE A 416 5.89 24.58 11.35
C ILE A 416 4.67 24.64 12.26
N TYR A 417 4.83 24.84 13.57
CA TYR A 417 3.73 24.96 14.52
C TYR A 417 2.87 26.20 14.24
N LYS A 418 3.51 27.34 13.95
CA LYS A 418 2.80 28.57 13.53
C LYS A 418 2.05 28.36 12.23
N TRP A 419 2.70 27.72 11.24
CA TRP A 419 2.06 27.36 9.97
C TRP A 419 0.81 26.50 10.18
N ALA A 420 0.89 25.47 11.04
CA ALA A 420 -0.25 24.61 11.34
C ALA A 420 -1.40 25.40 11.98
N ALA A 421 -1.12 26.26 12.94
CA ALA A 421 -2.11 27.14 13.56
C ALA A 421 -2.77 28.07 12.53
N ALA A 422 -1.98 28.72 11.66
CA ALA A 422 -2.47 29.61 10.59
C ALA A 422 -3.32 28.86 9.53
N ASN A 423 -3.14 27.55 9.41
CA ASN A 423 -3.90 26.70 8.49
C ASN A 423 -5.03 25.91 9.17
N ASN A 424 -5.39 26.27 10.40
CA ASN A 424 -6.40 25.59 11.20
C ASN A 424 -6.17 24.07 11.33
N MET A 425 -4.90 23.66 11.35
CA MET A 425 -4.46 22.26 11.50
C MET A 425 -3.81 22.04 12.87
N THR A 426 -4.14 20.94 13.54
CA THR A 426 -3.60 20.61 14.85
C THR A 426 -2.71 19.40 14.80
N PHE A 427 -1.63 19.43 15.60
CA PHE A 427 -0.74 18.31 15.79
C PHE A 427 -1.23 17.35 16.89
N ASN A 428 -0.72 16.14 16.86
CA ASN A 428 -0.88 15.14 17.91
C ASN A 428 0.45 15.01 18.66
N ASP A 429 0.69 15.95 19.58
CA ASP A 429 1.96 16.13 20.29
C ASP A 429 2.44 14.85 20.97
N THR A 430 1.54 14.03 21.51
CA THR A 430 1.88 12.78 22.20
C THR A 430 2.48 11.71 21.31
N LYS A 431 2.46 11.91 20.00
CA LYS A 431 3.03 10.99 19.00
C LYS A 431 4.30 11.51 18.35
N PHE A 432 4.77 12.69 18.76
CA PHE A 432 6.04 13.19 18.27
C PHE A 432 7.18 12.31 18.78
N ASN A 433 8.11 12.02 17.89
CA ASN A 433 9.29 11.24 18.21
C ASN A 433 10.52 11.89 17.60
N LEU A 434 11.61 11.88 18.35
CA LEU A 434 12.92 12.30 17.91
C LEU A 434 13.81 11.07 17.75
N VAL A 435 14.52 10.97 16.63
CA VAL A 435 15.60 9.99 16.45
C VAL A 435 16.88 10.72 16.12
N ARG A 436 17.93 10.44 16.88
CA ARG A 436 19.26 11.05 16.71
C ARG A 436 20.21 10.05 16.09
N TYR A 437 20.76 10.40 14.95
CA TYR A 437 21.75 9.63 14.24
C TYR A 437 23.13 10.27 14.38
N GLY A 438 24.16 9.45 14.45
CA GLY A 438 25.56 9.90 14.61
C GLY A 438 26.17 9.51 15.96
N GLU A 439 27.48 9.60 16.04
CA GLU A 439 28.28 9.10 17.18
C GLU A 439 28.75 10.21 18.14
N ASN A 440 28.57 11.49 17.78
CA ASN A 440 29.02 12.60 18.61
C ASN A 440 28.01 12.88 19.73
N GLU A 441 28.29 12.34 20.93
CA GLU A 441 27.42 12.51 22.10
C GLU A 441 27.30 13.97 22.59
N ASN A 442 28.31 14.82 22.34
CA ASN A 442 28.25 16.23 22.72
C ASN A 442 27.19 17.01 21.95
N LEU A 443 26.77 16.51 20.80
CA LEU A 443 25.71 17.09 19.97
C LEU A 443 24.31 16.47 20.22
N LYS A 444 24.15 15.73 21.32
CA LYS A 444 22.85 15.08 21.66
C LYS A 444 22.22 15.64 22.94
N GLN A 445 22.72 16.77 23.47
CA GLN A 445 22.33 17.26 24.80
C GLN A 445 21.04 18.09 24.83
N ASN A 446 20.69 18.80 23.74
CA ASN A 446 19.53 19.70 23.73
C ASN A 446 18.21 18.93 23.55
N GLN A 447 17.18 19.41 24.24
CA GLN A 447 15.82 18.91 24.09
C GLN A 447 15.05 19.76 23.09
N TYR A 448 14.11 19.14 22.38
CA TYR A 448 13.15 19.82 21.50
C TYR A 448 11.75 19.75 22.12
N TYR A 449 10.95 20.77 21.84
CA TYR A 449 9.66 20.96 22.47
C TYR A 449 8.52 20.95 21.46
N THR A 450 7.39 20.43 21.89
CA THR A 450 6.12 20.43 21.17
C THR A 450 5.46 21.82 21.19
N PRO A 451 4.38 22.06 20.40
CA PRO A 451 3.59 23.30 20.51
C PRO A 451 3.05 23.56 21.93
N SER A 452 2.75 22.50 22.69
CA SER A 452 2.26 22.58 24.06
C SER A 452 3.38 22.82 25.09
N GLY A 453 4.66 22.89 24.68
CA GLY A 453 5.82 23.08 25.55
C GLY A 453 6.32 21.80 26.24
N GLU A 454 5.80 20.64 25.87
CA GLU A 454 6.30 19.35 26.35
C GLU A 454 7.54 18.92 25.58
N SER A 455 8.48 18.23 26.25
CA SER A 455 9.67 17.68 25.60
C SER A 455 9.31 16.55 24.62
N ILE A 456 9.86 16.63 23.40
CA ILE A 456 9.69 15.58 22.39
C ILE A 456 10.49 14.35 22.84
N LYS A 457 9.83 13.20 22.83
CA LYS A 457 10.40 11.93 23.26
C LYS A 457 11.48 11.46 22.29
N GLU A 458 12.67 11.16 22.81
CA GLU A 458 13.73 10.51 22.05
C GLU A 458 13.51 8.99 22.01
N GLU A 459 13.59 8.42 20.81
CA GLU A 459 13.46 6.99 20.55
C GLU A 459 14.67 6.48 19.75
N THR A 460 15.12 5.28 20.06
CA THR A 460 16.18 4.62 19.29
C THR A 460 15.68 4.03 17.98
N THR A 461 14.40 3.73 17.90
CA THR A 461 13.75 3.13 16.73
C THR A 461 12.36 3.71 16.53
N VAL A 462 12.06 4.14 15.32
CA VAL A 462 10.74 4.67 14.95
C VAL A 462 10.17 3.86 13.78
N LYS A 463 8.85 3.76 13.72
CA LYS A 463 8.16 3.15 12.59
C LYS A 463 7.82 4.21 11.55
N ASP A 464 8.55 4.22 10.44
CA ASP A 464 8.37 5.13 9.31
C ASP A 464 7.79 4.38 8.10
N LEU A 465 6.60 4.77 7.64
CA LEU A 465 5.87 4.15 6.50
C LEU A 465 5.86 2.61 6.52
N GLY A 466 5.80 2.05 7.71
CA GLY A 466 5.73 0.60 7.90
C GLY A 466 7.07 -0.12 8.07
N VAL A 467 8.19 0.54 7.87
CA VAL A 467 9.55 0.05 8.15
C VAL A 467 10.02 0.62 9.50
N LEU A 468 10.80 -0.16 10.25
CA LEU A 468 11.46 0.32 11.46
C LEU A 468 12.82 0.89 11.10
N MET A 469 12.98 2.16 11.40
CA MET A 469 14.22 2.92 11.23
C MET A 469 14.90 3.03 12.58
N SER A 470 16.13 2.53 12.69
CA SER A 470 16.91 2.53 13.92
C SER A 470 18.09 3.54 13.81
N ASN A 471 18.43 4.17 14.93
CA ASN A 471 19.51 5.14 14.99
C ASN A 471 20.91 4.55 14.73
N ASP A 472 21.06 3.22 14.83
CA ASP A 472 22.27 2.48 14.49
C ASP A 472 22.41 2.16 12.99
N LEU A 473 21.47 2.66 12.15
CA LEU A 473 21.40 2.44 10.71
C LEU A 473 21.22 0.95 10.30
N THR A 474 20.88 0.09 11.26
CA THR A 474 20.56 -1.31 10.97
C THR A 474 19.07 -1.53 10.81
N PHE A 475 18.70 -2.60 10.12
CA PHE A 475 17.31 -3.00 9.98
C PHE A 475 17.00 -4.31 10.70
N SER A 476 17.87 -4.73 11.63
CA SER A 476 17.76 -6.03 12.32
C SER A 476 16.41 -6.18 13.04
N GLU A 477 15.96 -5.15 13.74
CA GLU A 477 14.65 -5.15 14.43
C GLU A 477 13.48 -5.24 13.44
N HIS A 478 13.57 -4.52 12.30
CA HIS A 478 12.55 -4.62 11.24
C HIS A 478 12.47 -6.03 10.66
N ILE A 479 13.62 -6.63 10.35
CA ILE A 479 13.72 -7.97 9.76
C ILE A 479 13.15 -9.02 10.72
N ASP A 480 13.49 -8.95 12.01
CA ASP A 480 12.94 -9.87 13.01
C ASP A 480 11.42 -9.75 13.13
N LYS A 481 10.89 -8.50 13.24
CA LYS A 481 9.44 -8.27 13.30
C LYS A 481 8.72 -8.71 12.02
N ALA A 482 9.30 -8.46 10.83
CA ALA A 482 8.75 -8.89 9.54
C ALA A 482 8.71 -10.41 9.43
N THR A 483 9.82 -11.07 9.77
CA THR A 483 9.96 -12.53 9.78
C THR A 483 8.97 -13.18 10.74
N THR A 484 8.87 -12.68 11.96
CA THR A 484 7.93 -13.16 12.98
C THR A 484 6.47 -13.02 12.52
N LYS A 485 6.10 -11.88 11.93
CA LYS A 485 4.75 -11.68 11.35
C LYS A 485 4.47 -12.65 10.21
N CYS A 486 5.45 -12.88 9.33
CA CYS A 486 5.30 -13.83 8.24
C CYS A 486 5.20 -15.27 8.73
N ARG A 487 5.98 -15.70 9.75
CA ARG A 487 5.85 -17.02 10.40
C ARG A 487 4.45 -17.21 11.00
N LYS A 488 3.93 -16.21 11.72
CA LYS A 488 2.54 -16.24 12.23
C LYS A 488 1.51 -16.38 11.11
N LEU A 489 1.74 -15.72 9.99
CA LEU A 489 0.84 -15.78 8.82
C LEU A 489 0.93 -17.16 8.12
N VAL A 490 2.12 -17.75 8.00
CA VAL A 490 2.32 -19.13 7.52
C VAL A 490 1.50 -20.09 8.38
N TYR A 491 1.66 -20.00 9.71
CA TYR A 491 0.89 -20.83 10.64
C TYR A 491 -0.63 -20.63 10.47
N TRP A 492 -1.07 -19.38 10.32
CA TRP A 492 -2.48 -19.06 10.10
C TRP A 492 -3.02 -19.67 8.80
N VAL A 493 -2.28 -19.60 7.69
CA VAL A 493 -2.67 -20.21 6.41
C VAL A 493 -2.93 -21.69 6.60
N PHE A 494 -2.01 -22.43 7.21
CA PHE A 494 -2.14 -23.86 7.40
C PHE A 494 -3.17 -24.29 8.45
N ARG A 495 -3.62 -23.36 9.29
CA ARG A 495 -4.73 -23.55 10.23
C ARG A 495 -6.10 -23.34 9.59
N VAL A 496 -6.21 -22.35 8.69
CA VAL A 496 -7.49 -21.96 8.06
C VAL A 496 -7.80 -22.84 6.85
N PHE A 497 -6.79 -23.12 6.03
CA PHE A 497 -6.91 -23.89 4.80
C PHE A 497 -6.44 -25.33 5.01
N ASN A 498 -7.28 -26.30 4.59
CA ASN A 498 -6.95 -27.72 4.70
C ASN A 498 -6.17 -28.22 3.50
N THR A 499 -6.26 -27.55 2.35
CA THR A 499 -5.54 -27.96 1.15
C THR A 499 -4.03 -28.04 1.39
N ARG A 500 -3.41 -29.04 0.82
CA ARG A 500 -1.95 -29.21 0.75
C ARG A 500 -1.47 -29.32 -0.68
N ASP A 501 -2.35 -28.99 -1.64
CA ASP A 501 -2.08 -29.04 -3.05
C ASP A 501 -1.20 -27.85 -3.48
N CYS A 502 -0.35 -28.12 -4.47
CA CYS A 502 0.68 -27.17 -4.91
C CYS A 502 0.08 -25.85 -5.41
N ILE A 503 -0.89 -25.89 -6.32
CA ILE A 503 -1.42 -24.69 -7.00
C ILE A 503 -2.11 -23.75 -6.02
N PRO A 504 -3.08 -24.19 -5.17
CA PRO A 504 -3.72 -23.32 -4.20
C PRO A 504 -2.71 -22.72 -3.19
N LEU A 505 -1.81 -23.54 -2.65
CA LEU A 505 -0.82 -23.05 -1.69
C LEU A 505 0.15 -22.06 -2.32
N LEU A 506 0.55 -22.25 -3.59
CA LEU A 506 1.40 -21.29 -4.30
C LEU A 506 0.68 -19.95 -4.51
N LYS A 507 -0.63 -19.95 -4.82
CA LYS A 507 -1.45 -18.73 -4.91
C LYS A 507 -1.51 -18.01 -3.58
N LEU A 508 -1.77 -18.72 -2.47
CA LEU A 508 -1.78 -18.16 -1.12
C LEU A 508 -0.41 -17.58 -0.74
N TYR A 509 0.67 -18.28 -1.05
CA TYR A 509 2.03 -17.80 -0.80
C TYR A 509 2.31 -16.48 -1.50
N LYS A 510 2.03 -16.43 -2.82
CA LYS A 510 2.25 -15.24 -3.65
C LYS A 510 1.36 -14.05 -3.23
N ALA A 511 0.13 -14.30 -2.81
CA ALA A 511 -0.81 -13.24 -2.46
C ALA A 511 -0.68 -12.73 -1.02
N MET A 512 -0.21 -13.56 -0.08
CA MET A 512 -0.26 -13.23 1.35
C MET A 512 1.12 -13.11 2.00
N ILE A 513 2.06 -13.99 1.66
CA ILE A 513 3.37 -14.06 2.32
C ILE A 513 4.36 -13.12 1.60
N ILE A 514 4.56 -13.30 0.30
CA ILE A 514 5.51 -12.52 -0.50
C ILE A 514 5.33 -11.00 -0.31
N PRO A 515 4.11 -10.42 -0.40
CA PRO A 515 3.97 -8.96 -0.29
C PRO A 515 4.41 -8.39 1.06
N ARG A 516 4.33 -9.20 2.14
CA ARG A 516 4.77 -8.78 3.47
C ARG A 516 6.25 -9.01 3.71
N LEU A 517 6.79 -10.09 3.14
CA LEU A 517 8.19 -10.43 3.25
C LEU A 517 9.07 -9.48 2.43
N ASP A 518 8.54 -9.00 1.31
CA ASP A 518 9.29 -8.24 0.32
C ASP A 518 9.04 -6.72 0.38
N TYR A 519 8.16 -6.25 1.28
CA TYR A 519 7.80 -4.83 1.38
C TYR A 519 9.01 -3.95 1.64
N CYS A 520 9.30 -3.01 0.75
CA CYS A 520 10.45 -2.10 0.79
C CYS A 520 11.82 -2.78 0.95
N SER A 521 11.97 -4.02 0.51
CA SER A 521 13.21 -4.79 0.66
C SER A 521 14.43 -4.15 -0.02
N GLN A 522 14.22 -3.25 -0.97
CA GLN A 522 15.28 -2.45 -1.58
C GLN A 522 15.96 -1.51 -0.58
N LEU A 523 15.27 -1.10 0.48
CA LEU A 523 15.84 -0.29 1.54
C LEU A 523 16.69 -1.15 2.50
N TRP A 524 16.11 -2.25 3.00
CA TRP A 524 16.61 -3.00 4.14
C TRP A 524 17.17 -4.39 3.80
N LEU A 525 17.68 -4.61 2.58
CA LEU A 525 18.30 -5.90 2.24
C LEU A 525 19.33 -6.29 3.30
N PRO A 526 19.15 -7.46 3.96
CA PRO A 526 20.06 -7.91 5.00
C PRO A 526 21.47 -8.07 4.51
N TYR A 527 22.45 -7.68 5.32
CA TYR A 527 23.85 -8.00 5.10
C TYR A 527 24.37 -9.11 6.04
N LYS A 528 23.64 -9.37 7.14
CA LYS A 528 23.97 -10.48 8.06
C LYS A 528 23.41 -11.79 7.51
N GLN A 529 24.25 -12.82 7.52
CA GLN A 529 23.85 -14.16 7.07
C GLN A 529 22.67 -14.73 7.85
N GLN A 530 22.63 -14.50 9.17
CA GLN A 530 21.56 -15.02 10.02
C GLN A 530 20.21 -14.41 9.64
N GLU A 531 20.16 -13.13 9.35
CA GLU A 531 18.93 -12.45 8.89
C GLU A 531 18.42 -13.02 7.57
N LEU A 532 19.33 -13.31 6.62
CA LEU A 532 18.97 -13.98 5.36
C LEU A 532 18.44 -15.40 5.60
N LYS A 533 19.08 -16.18 6.50
CA LYS A 533 18.60 -17.51 6.90
C LYS A 533 17.21 -17.45 7.50
N ASP A 534 16.93 -16.46 8.35
CA ASP A 534 15.63 -16.29 9.01
C ASP A 534 14.52 -15.96 8.00
N LEU A 535 14.80 -15.07 7.05
CA LEU A 535 13.87 -14.74 5.97
C LEU A 535 13.64 -15.94 5.05
N GLU A 536 14.71 -16.62 4.64
CA GLU A 536 14.64 -17.84 3.79
C GLU A 536 13.91 -18.97 4.54
N GLY A 537 14.07 -19.04 5.86
CA GLY A 537 13.39 -19.99 6.75
C GLY A 537 11.87 -19.91 6.68
N VAL A 538 11.30 -18.72 6.43
CA VAL A 538 9.85 -18.54 6.18
C VAL A 538 9.41 -19.30 4.93
N GLN A 539 10.14 -19.11 3.83
CA GLN A 539 9.86 -19.77 2.54
C GLN A 539 10.10 -21.28 2.63
N ARG A 540 11.17 -21.70 3.28
CA ARG A 540 11.50 -23.10 3.54
C ARG A 540 10.39 -23.81 4.32
N THR A 541 9.92 -23.20 5.41
CA THR A 541 8.83 -23.73 6.25
C THR A 541 7.51 -23.80 5.48
N TYR A 542 7.20 -22.81 4.65
CA TYR A 542 5.97 -22.83 3.85
C TYR A 542 5.99 -23.95 2.81
N THR A 543 7.06 -24.03 2.03
CA THR A 543 7.15 -24.97 0.90
C THR A 543 7.27 -26.43 1.35
N SER A 544 7.82 -26.71 2.55
CA SER A 544 7.89 -28.09 3.10
C SER A 544 6.51 -28.70 3.43
N ARG A 545 5.46 -27.88 3.48
CA ARG A 545 4.10 -28.35 3.79
C ARG A 545 3.25 -28.64 2.57
N ILE A 546 3.81 -28.53 1.36
CA ILE A 546 3.15 -28.88 0.09
C ILE A 546 3.37 -30.36 -0.17
N ASN A 547 2.29 -31.16 -0.19
CA ASN A 547 2.38 -32.63 -0.21
C ASN A 547 3.15 -33.17 -1.41
N SER A 548 2.96 -32.62 -2.61
CA SER A 548 3.59 -33.11 -3.84
C SER A 548 5.11 -32.94 -3.90
N ILE A 549 5.69 -32.13 -3.02
CA ILE A 549 7.11 -31.75 -3.03
C ILE A 549 7.77 -31.80 -1.65
N LYS A 550 7.08 -32.28 -0.63
CA LYS A 550 7.58 -32.27 0.77
C LYS A 550 8.87 -33.07 0.92
N ASP A 551 9.03 -34.13 0.14
CA ASP A 551 10.18 -35.06 0.19
C ASP A 551 11.40 -34.55 -0.60
N LEU A 552 11.25 -33.46 -1.38
CA LEU A 552 12.34 -32.81 -2.07
C LEU A 552 13.15 -31.93 -1.11
N ASP A 553 14.43 -31.76 -1.36
CA ASP A 553 15.24 -30.73 -0.71
C ASP A 553 14.70 -29.33 -1.03
N TYR A 554 15.14 -28.34 -0.23
CA TYR A 554 14.58 -26.98 -0.36
C TYR A 554 14.80 -26.34 -1.74
N TRP A 555 15.96 -26.50 -2.31
CA TRP A 555 16.31 -25.87 -3.60
C TRP A 555 15.58 -26.52 -4.77
N SER A 556 15.43 -27.85 -4.71
CA SER A 556 14.62 -28.62 -5.67
C SER A 556 13.13 -28.19 -5.58
N ARG A 557 12.62 -27.92 -4.36
CA ARG A 557 11.26 -27.35 -4.22
C ARG A 557 11.14 -25.99 -4.92
N LEU A 558 12.10 -25.09 -4.77
CA LEU A 558 12.06 -23.78 -5.44
C LEU A 558 12.07 -23.90 -6.97
N LYS A 559 12.91 -24.79 -7.51
CA LYS A 559 12.94 -25.07 -8.97
C LYS A 559 11.57 -25.59 -9.45
N PHE A 560 10.98 -26.55 -8.74
CA PHE A 560 9.67 -27.09 -9.06
C PHE A 560 8.57 -26.00 -9.05
N LEU A 561 8.57 -25.14 -8.03
CA LEU A 561 7.58 -24.07 -7.84
C LEU A 561 7.85 -22.83 -8.73
N LYS A 562 8.97 -22.82 -9.47
CA LYS A 562 9.45 -21.64 -10.21
C LYS A 562 9.52 -20.40 -9.31
N LEU A 563 10.07 -20.56 -8.10
CA LEU A 563 10.32 -19.50 -7.14
C LEU A 563 11.81 -19.23 -7.04
N PHE A 564 12.16 -17.96 -6.96
CA PHE A 564 13.50 -17.55 -6.55
C PHE A 564 13.68 -17.68 -5.03
N SER A 565 14.94 -17.84 -4.58
CA SER A 565 15.28 -17.61 -3.18
C SER A 565 14.87 -16.19 -2.75
N VAL A 566 14.72 -15.97 -1.44
CA VAL A 566 14.39 -14.65 -0.92
C VAL A 566 15.49 -13.65 -1.29
N HIS A 567 16.76 -14.05 -1.18
CA HIS A 567 17.91 -13.22 -1.52
C HIS A 567 17.88 -12.81 -3.01
N ARG A 568 17.75 -13.78 -3.93
CA ARG A 568 17.69 -13.52 -5.39
C ARG A 568 16.51 -12.60 -5.73
N ARG A 569 15.38 -12.77 -5.05
CA ARG A 569 14.18 -11.94 -5.24
C ARG A 569 14.44 -10.48 -4.85
N TYR A 570 15.18 -10.24 -3.75
CA TYR A 570 15.52 -8.88 -3.32
C TYR A 570 16.53 -8.20 -4.26
N GLU A 571 17.53 -8.93 -4.74
CA GLU A 571 18.45 -8.42 -5.78
C GLU A 571 17.71 -8.09 -7.08
N ARG A 572 16.80 -8.97 -7.50
CA ARG A 572 15.91 -8.73 -8.64
C ARG A 572 15.11 -7.42 -8.48
N TYR A 573 14.56 -7.14 -7.32
CA TYR A 573 13.83 -5.89 -7.06
C TYR A 573 14.76 -4.67 -7.11
N SER A 574 15.97 -4.78 -6.62
CA SER A 574 16.97 -3.72 -6.71
C SER A 574 17.34 -3.41 -8.18
N ILE A 575 17.50 -4.42 -9.00
CA ILE A 575 17.76 -4.27 -10.45
C ILE A 575 16.56 -3.58 -11.13
N ILE A 576 15.33 -4.04 -10.85
CA ILE A 576 14.12 -3.46 -11.44
C ILE A 576 13.96 -1.99 -11.01
N TYR A 577 14.27 -1.65 -9.77
CA TYR A 577 14.18 -0.26 -9.30
C TYR A 577 15.24 0.61 -10.00
N THR A 578 16.49 0.13 -10.13
CA THR A 578 17.55 0.82 -10.91
C THR A 578 17.09 1.08 -12.34
N PHE A 579 16.56 0.06 -13.03
CA PHE A 579 15.99 0.24 -14.37
C PHE A 579 14.90 1.31 -14.41
N LYS A 580 13.95 1.28 -13.45
CA LYS A 580 12.89 2.30 -13.38
C LYS A 580 13.43 3.71 -13.22
N VAL A 581 14.44 3.91 -12.37
CA VAL A 581 15.09 5.22 -12.20
C VAL A 581 15.75 5.67 -13.50
N LEU A 582 16.50 4.79 -14.17
CA LEU A 582 17.17 5.09 -15.43
C LEU A 582 16.21 5.41 -16.59
N GLU A 583 14.99 4.88 -16.56
CA GLU A 583 13.95 5.12 -17.57
C GLU A 583 12.96 6.22 -17.15
N GLY A 584 13.22 6.94 -16.06
CA GLY A 584 12.30 7.99 -15.58
C GLY A 584 10.96 7.45 -15.09
N LEU A 585 10.87 6.16 -14.73
CA LEU A 585 9.67 5.50 -14.19
C LEU A 585 9.63 5.47 -12.65
N ALA A 586 10.66 5.99 -12.01
CA ALA A 586 10.78 6.21 -10.58
C ALA A 586 11.65 7.45 -10.35
N PRO A 587 11.50 8.14 -9.22
CA PRO A 587 12.25 9.36 -8.95
C PRO A 587 13.75 9.07 -8.81
N ASN A 588 14.57 10.03 -9.22
CA ASN A 588 16.02 10.00 -9.08
C ASN A 588 16.43 11.18 -8.17
N PHE A 589 16.76 10.87 -6.92
CA PHE A 589 16.97 11.88 -5.88
C PHE A 589 18.35 12.54 -5.96
N THR A 590 18.42 13.77 -5.49
CA THR A 590 19.63 14.60 -5.57
C THR A 590 20.80 14.08 -4.73
N ALA A 591 20.52 13.54 -3.54
CA ALA A 591 21.51 13.04 -2.62
C ALA A 591 22.36 11.88 -3.21
N ASN A 592 21.74 11.02 -3.99
CA ASN A 592 22.40 9.86 -4.58
C ASN A 592 21.82 9.50 -5.96
N LYS A 593 22.16 10.32 -6.95
CA LYS A 593 21.68 10.09 -8.33
C LYS A 593 22.20 8.79 -8.91
N ILE A 594 21.29 7.98 -9.43
CA ILE A 594 21.61 6.84 -10.27
C ILE A 594 21.74 7.35 -11.70
N GLU A 595 22.96 7.37 -12.22
CA GLU A 595 23.28 7.80 -13.58
C GLU A 595 23.91 6.66 -14.37
N SER A 596 23.78 6.71 -15.68
CA SER A 596 24.43 5.75 -16.56
C SER A 596 25.20 6.44 -17.68
N THR A 597 26.25 5.79 -18.14
CA THR A 597 27.00 6.13 -19.34
C THR A 597 26.84 5.03 -20.36
N TYR A 598 26.94 5.35 -21.63
CA TYR A 598 26.89 4.39 -22.73
C TYR A 598 28.21 4.38 -23.47
N SER A 599 28.69 3.20 -23.86
CA SER A 599 29.78 3.03 -24.80
C SER A 599 29.50 1.82 -25.69
N ASP A 600 29.95 1.85 -26.97
CA ASP A 600 29.70 0.77 -27.91
C ASP A 600 30.30 -0.56 -27.44
N ARG A 601 31.46 -0.52 -26.80
CA ARG A 601 32.13 -1.71 -26.27
C ARG A 601 31.42 -2.32 -25.08
N ARG A 602 31.02 -1.51 -24.11
CA ARG A 602 30.46 -1.97 -22.80
C ARG A 602 28.95 -1.92 -22.71
N GLY A 603 28.29 -1.18 -23.61
CA GLY A 603 26.88 -0.83 -23.49
C GLY A 603 26.62 0.15 -22.36
N ARG A 604 25.35 0.20 -21.89
CA ARG A 604 24.92 1.04 -20.80
C ARG A 604 25.50 0.53 -19.47
N MET A 605 26.15 1.40 -18.72
CA MET A 605 26.73 1.11 -17.40
C MET A 605 26.34 2.20 -16.42
N CYS A 606 25.88 1.80 -15.23
CA CYS A 606 25.64 2.75 -14.16
C CYS A 606 26.96 3.23 -13.55
N LYS A 607 27.02 4.52 -13.25
CA LYS A 607 28.07 5.07 -12.39
C LYS A 607 27.85 4.56 -10.97
N ILE A 608 28.92 4.13 -10.32
CA ILE A 608 28.88 3.73 -8.91
C ILE A 608 29.43 4.92 -8.12
N PRO A 609 28.62 5.54 -7.24
CA PRO A 609 29.13 6.62 -6.39
C PRO A 609 30.33 6.16 -5.57
N PRO A 610 31.28 7.05 -5.26
CA PRO A 610 32.43 6.69 -4.42
C PRO A 610 31.95 6.18 -3.06
N LEU A 611 32.61 5.16 -2.57
CA LEU A 611 32.44 4.72 -1.20
C LEU A 611 33.10 5.75 -0.28
N THR A 612 32.49 5.98 0.84
CA THR A 612 32.75 6.95 1.92
C THR A 612 34.20 7.46 2.12
N ASN A 613 34.34 8.66 2.66
CA ASN A 613 35.58 9.19 3.21
C ASN A 613 36.20 8.26 4.27
N ARG A 614 37.54 8.31 4.43
CA ARG A 614 38.30 7.44 5.33
C ARG A 614 37.91 7.57 6.81
N HIS A 615 37.21 8.64 7.18
CA HIS A 615 36.89 9.01 8.58
C HIS A 615 35.49 8.62 9.04
N CYS A 616 34.66 7.97 8.22
CA CYS A 616 33.32 7.55 8.64
C CYS A 616 33.33 6.29 9.50
N SER A 617 32.35 6.15 10.39
CA SER A 617 32.15 4.97 11.21
C SER A 617 31.89 3.71 10.38
N SER A 618 32.17 2.53 10.96
CA SER A 618 31.92 1.25 10.30
C SER A 618 30.44 1.02 10.02
N ALA A 619 29.55 1.55 10.85
CA ALA A 619 28.10 1.48 10.67
C ALA A 619 27.67 2.25 9.41
N VAL A 620 28.12 3.49 9.25
CA VAL A 620 27.86 4.32 8.07
C VAL A 620 28.41 3.68 6.81
N LYS A 621 29.65 3.14 6.85
CA LYS A 621 30.23 2.42 5.69
C LYS A 621 29.40 1.23 5.26
N ASN A 622 29.01 0.38 6.20
CA ASN A 622 28.20 -0.81 5.92
C ASN A 622 26.80 -0.43 5.37
N ALA A 623 26.15 0.57 5.99
CA ALA A 623 24.87 1.08 5.54
C ALA A 623 24.97 1.66 4.12
N ARG A 624 26.06 2.43 3.83
CA ARG A 624 26.30 3.00 2.51
C ARG A 624 26.53 1.92 1.44
N GLU A 625 27.38 0.94 1.69
CA GLU A 625 27.58 -0.20 0.77
C GLU A 625 26.29 -0.98 0.50
N GLY A 626 25.42 -1.07 1.51
CA GLY A 626 24.12 -1.70 1.43
C GLY A 626 23.05 -0.84 0.78
N SER A 627 23.26 0.46 0.64
CA SER A 627 22.24 1.38 0.11
C SER A 627 21.86 1.06 -1.33
N MET A 628 20.65 1.46 -1.70
CA MET A 628 20.13 1.26 -3.05
C MET A 628 20.96 1.99 -4.10
N ALA A 629 21.51 3.16 -3.76
CA ALA A 629 22.35 3.98 -4.62
C ALA A 629 23.68 3.32 -5.03
N ILE A 630 24.20 2.43 -4.20
CA ILE A 630 25.43 1.65 -4.51
C ILE A 630 25.09 0.27 -5.06
N ARG A 631 24.24 -0.47 -4.33
CA ARG A 631 23.91 -1.85 -4.66
C ARG A 631 23.15 -2.00 -5.98
N GLY A 632 22.17 -1.11 -6.22
CA GLY A 632 21.40 -1.15 -7.46
C GLY A 632 22.26 -1.05 -8.72
N PRO A 633 23.08 0.00 -8.86
CA PRO A 633 24.07 0.12 -9.92
C PRO A 633 25.04 -1.05 -10.05
N ARG A 634 25.57 -1.57 -8.91
CA ARG A 634 26.47 -2.75 -8.94
C ARG A 634 25.78 -3.97 -9.52
N LEU A 635 24.56 -4.28 -9.08
CA LEU A 635 23.78 -5.41 -9.59
C LEU A 635 23.40 -5.21 -11.06
N PHE A 636 22.96 -4.02 -11.44
CA PHE A 636 22.61 -3.70 -12.82
C PHE A 636 23.80 -3.87 -13.77
N ASN A 637 24.98 -3.48 -13.33
CA ASN A 637 26.22 -3.62 -14.12
C ASN A 637 26.68 -5.07 -14.32
N GLN A 638 26.21 -6.02 -13.50
CA GLN A 638 26.47 -7.46 -13.70
C GLN A 638 25.61 -8.06 -14.81
N LEU A 639 24.52 -7.43 -15.20
CA LEU A 639 23.66 -7.95 -16.27
C LEU A 639 24.39 -8.00 -17.62
N PRO A 640 24.03 -8.90 -18.54
CA PRO A 640 24.53 -8.91 -19.90
C PRO A 640 24.11 -7.64 -20.64
N LYS A 641 24.91 -7.30 -21.68
CA LYS A 641 24.75 -6.06 -22.45
C LYS A 641 23.35 -5.91 -23.05
N TYR A 642 22.74 -6.98 -23.54
CA TYR A 642 21.42 -6.94 -24.14
C TYR A 642 20.31 -6.54 -23.13
N LEU A 643 20.44 -6.88 -21.85
CA LEU A 643 19.50 -6.44 -20.79
C LEU A 643 19.76 -4.99 -20.36
N ARG A 644 21.03 -4.61 -20.23
CA ARG A 644 21.40 -3.26 -19.80
C ARG A 644 21.03 -2.19 -20.82
N ASN A 645 21.06 -2.54 -22.11
CA ASN A 645 20.73 -1.64 -23.22
C ASN A 645 19.22 -1.52 -23.49
N VAL A 646 18.38 -2.24 -22.77
CA VAL A 646 16.91 -2.09 -22.89
C VAL A 646 16.50 -0.69 -22.44
N THR A 647 15.89 0.08 -23.34
CA THR A 647 15.38 1.44 -23.09
C THR A 647 14.01 1.64 -23.72
N GLY A 648 13.25 2.63 -23.26
CA GLY A 648 11.96 3.01 -23.84
C GLY A 648 10.84 1.97 -23.68
N VAL A 649 11.01 0.94 -22.84
CA VAL A 649 10.02 -0.12 -22.64
C VAL A 649 9.32 0.00 -21.29
N LYS A 650 8.11 -0.56 -21.20
CA LYS A 650 7.40 -0.67 -19.92
C LYS A 650 8.19 -1.55 -18.95
N ALA A 651 8.12 -1.23 -17.66
CA ALA A 651 8.78 -1.98 -16.60
C ALA A 651 8.46 -3.48 -16.62
N ASP A 652 7.24 -3.87 -17.01
CA ASP A 652 6.84 -5.28 -17.07
C ASP A 652 7.53 -6.06 -18.21
N THR A 653 7.84 -5.40 -19.32
CA THR A 653 8.63 -6.00 -20.41
C THR A 653 10.06 -6.28 -19.93
N PHE A 654 10.68 -5.31 -19.25
CA PHE A 654 12.00 -5.50 -18.65
C PHE A 654 12.00 -6.62 -17.60
N LYS A 655 11.00 -6.66 -16.71
CA LYS A 655 10.85 -7.72 -15.70
C LYS A 655 10.82 -9.11 -16.35
N LYS A 656 10.04 -9.31 -17.42
CA LYS A 656 9.96 -10.59 -18.12
C LYS A 656 11.31 -11.01 -18.72
N LYS A 657 12.04 -10.08 -19.34
CA LYS A 657 13.40 -10.35 -19.89
C LYS A 657 14.38 -10.68 -18.76
N LEU A 658 14.36 -9.92 -17.68
CA LEU A 658 15.18 -10.15 -16.49
C LEU A 658 14.90 -11.52 -15.85
N ASP A 659 13.64 -11.87 -15.66
CA ASP A 659 13.25 -13.15 -15.04
C ASP A 659 13.71 -14.33 -15.88
N ARG A 660 13.60 -14.25 -17.21
CA ARG A 660 14.11 -15.28 -18.12
C ARG A 660 15.63 -15.47 -17.97
N TYR A 661 16.38 -14.39 -17.81
CA TYR A 661 17.82 -14.44 -17.57
C TYR A 661 18.13 -15.04 -16.18
N LEU A 662 17.48 -14.55 -15.13
CA LEU A 662 17.72 -14.98 -13.75
C LEU A 662 17.40 -16.46 -13.51
N THR A 663 16.44 -17.03 -14.24
CA THR A 663 16.11 -18.47 -14.12
C THR A 663 17.21 -19.40 -14.66
N GLN A 664 18.15 -18.88 -15.43
CA GLN A 664 19.29 -19.65 -15.98
C GLN A 664 20.48 -19.65 -15.00
N LEU A 665 20.48 -18.74 -14.02
CA LEU A 665 21.58 -18.60 -13.07
C LEU A 665 21.37 -19.51 -11.85
N PRO A 666 22.44 -20.14 -11.33
CA PRO A 666 22.37 -20.88 -10.06
C PRO A 666 21.83 -19.98 -8.94
N ASP A 667 20.80 -20.44 -8.23
CA ASP A 667 20.22 -19.73 -7.09
C ASP A 667 20.49 -20.45 -5.75
N GLN A 668 21.04 -21.65 -5.81
CA GLN A 668 21.50 -22.40 -4.65
C GLN A 668 22.93 -22.00 -4.30
N PRO A 669 23.22 -21.66 -3.03
CA PRO A 669 24.60 -21.50 -2.58
C PRO A 669 25.41 -22.78 -2.80
N THR A 670 26.70 -22.66 -3.14
CA THR A 670 27.58 -23.83 -3.33
C THR A 670 27.89 -24.55 -2.03
N VAL A 671 27.80 -23.85 -0.89
CA VAL A 671 27.89 -24.44 0.44
C VAL A 671 26.52 -24.31 1.13
N ASP A 672 25.95 -25.44 1.54
CA ASP A 672 24.64 -25.46 2.18
C ASP A 672 24.64 -24.64 3.48
N GLY A 673 23.63 -23.79 3.63
CA GLY A 673 23.52 -22.86 4.75
C GLY A 673 24.34 -21.56 4.63
N TYR A 674 25.06 -21.34 3.55
CA TYR A 674 25.79 -20.10 3.28
C TYR A 674 24.92 -19.11 2.49
N TYR A 675 24.60 -17.98 3.09
CA TYR A 675 23.79 -16.92 2.48
C TYR A 675 24.56 -15.59 2.55
N GLY A 676 24.74 -14.89 1.41
CA GLY A 676 25.25 -13.50 1.34
C GLY A 676 26.73 -13.30 1.20
N ARG A 677 27.12 -12.11 1.30
CA ARG A 677 28.05 -11.15 0.72
C ARG A 677 29.54 -11.43 0.69
N ARG A 678 30.22 -12.47 1.01
CA ARG A 678 31.69 -12.43 1.07
C ARG A 678 32.48 -13.71 0.70
N ALA A 679 31.90 -14.60 -0.05
CA ALA A 679 32.73 -15.75 -0.48
C ALA A 679 32.24 -16.28 -1.82
N ALA A 680 33.15 -16.93 -2.55
CA ALA A 680 32.89 -17.71 -3.76
C ALA A 680 31.77 -18.75 -3.65
N CYS A 681 31.06 -18.78 -2.53
CA CYS A 681 30.04 -19.75 -2.14
C CYS A 681 28.64 -19.14 -1.99
N SER A 682 28.48 -17.83 -2.16
CA SER A 682 27.17 -17.16 -1.99
C SER A 682 26.32 -17.34 -3.24
N ASN A 683 24.98 -17.18 -3.07
CA ASN A 683 24.06 -17.13 -4.21
C ASN A 683 23.76 -15.71 -4.71
N SER A 684 24.52 -14.71 -4.25
CA SER A 684 24.42 -13.34 -4.73
C SER A 684 24.80 -13.23 -6.21
N LEU A 685 24.06 -12.43 -6.97
CA LEU A 685 24.40 -12.12 -8.38
C LEU A 685 25.77 -11.44 -8.50
N LEU A 686 26.21 -10.73 -7.45
CA LEU A 686 27.53 -10.10 -7.40
C LEU A 686 28.67 -11.10 -7.32
N ASP A 687 28.42 -12.33 -6.89
CA ASP A 687 29.40 -13.41 -6.78
C ASP A 687 29.21 -14.46 -7.89
N VAL A 688 27.96 -14.87 -8.14
CA VAL A 688 27.61 -15.90 -9.14
C VAL A 688 28.01 -15.50 -10.56
N ILE A 689 27.65 -14.28 -10.99
CA ILE A 689 27.91 -13.85 -12.37
C ILE A 689 29.41 -13.70 -12.66
N PRO A 690 30.25 -13.05 -11.82
CA PRO A 690 31.68 -13.01 -12.01
C PRO A 690 32.34 -14.41 -12.00
N HIS A 691 31.88 -15.31 -11.12
CA HIS A 691 32.38 -16.68 -11.07
C HIS A 691 32.09 -17.42 -12.37
N MET A 692 30.87 -17.41 -12.88
CA MET A 692 30.52 -18.05 -14.15
C MET A 692 31.31 -17.48 -15.33
N ARG A 693 31.58 -16.16 -15.34
CA ARG A 693 32.45 -15.56 -16.36
C ARG A 693 33.92 -16.05 -16.31
N SER A 694 34.42 -16.28 -15.08
CA SER A 694 35.81 -16.75 -14.90
C SER A 694 35.99 -18.24 -15.20
N THR A 695 34.94 -19.05 -15.03
CA THR A 695 34.98 -20.50 -15.30
C THR A 695 34.63 -20.86 -16.75
N GLY A 696 34.25 -19.87 -17.57
CA GLY A 696 33.83 -20.11 -18.95
C GLY A 696 32.45 -20.78 -19.08
N GLU A 697 31.70 -20.91 -17.99
CA GLU A 697 30.31 -21.32 -18.01
C GLU A 697 29.47 -20.21 -18.63
N ALA A 698 29.44 -20.14 -19.97
CA ALA A 698 28.70 -19.13 -20.69
C ALA A 698 27.19 -19.30 -20.40
N VAL A 699 26.58 -18.29 -19.77
CA VAL A 699 25.17 -18.07 -19.99
C VAL A 699 25.03 -17.72 -21.47
N GLN A 700 24.47 -18.63 -22.26
CA GLN A 700 24.30 -18.42 -23.70
C GLN A 700 23.56 -17.10 -23.90
N ASP A 701 24.17 -16.17 -24.63
CA ASP A 701 23.47 -15.00 -25.15
C ASP A 701 22.34 -15.56 -26.03
N ILE A 702 21.12 -15.46 -25.52
CA ILE A 702 19.93 -15.88 -26.26
C ILE A 702 19.79 -14.89 -27.41
N ASN A 703 20.18 -15.30 -28.60
CA ASN A 703 19.84 -14.62 -29.83
C ASN A 703 18.29 -14.50 -29.88
N GLU A 704 17.81 -13.34 -30.31
CA GLU A 704 16.36 -12.99 -30.33
C GLU A 704 15.51 -13.97 -31.18
N GLU A 705 16.11 -14.87 -31.97
CA GLU A 705 15.44 -15.82 -32.84
C GLU A 705 14.85 -17.08 -32.16
N GLY A 706 15.09 -17.30 -30.86
CA GLY A 706 14.55 -18.43 -30.09
C GLY A 706 13.26 -18.14 -29.31
N ALA A 707 12.55 -17.07 -29.58
CA ALA A 707 11.47 -16.55 -28.72
C ALA A 707 10.03 -16.97 -29.11
N GLU A 708 9.85 -17.83 -30.08
CA GLU A 708 8.56 -18.46 -30.36
C GLU A 708 8.63 -19.94 -29.97
N LEU A 709 8.01 -20.30 -28.85
CA LEU A 709 7.42 -21.59 -28.47
C LEU A 709 7.56 -21.85 -26.97
N CYS A 710 6.59 -21.33 -26.20
CA CYS A 710 5.89 -22.12 -25.17
C CYS A 710 4.70 -21.31 -24.63
N PRO A 711 3.50 -21.89 -24.58
CA PRO A 711 2.22 -21.25 -24.25
C PRO A 711 2.09 -20.83 -22.79
#